data_3a8956d1cfd45f9cf64aaa3916932042
#
_entry.id   3a8956d1cfd45f9cf64aaa3916932042
#
_cell.length_a   1.000
_cell.length_b   1.000
_cell.length_c   1.000
_cell.angle_alpha   90.00
_cell.angle_beta   90.00
_cell.angle_gamma   90.00
#
_symmetry.space_group_name_H-M   'P 1'
#
loop_
_entity.id
_entity.type
_entity.pdbx_description
1 polymer ?
#
loop_
_entity_poly.entity_id
_entity_poly.type
_entity_poly.pdbx_seq_one_letter_code
_entity_poly.pdbx_strand_id
1 'polypeptide(L)'
;MPENSESSQTCQGLVRGLQRLAWPTIAIFLVLAGLSVYYTVTHLAFRTNRSDLVASDQKLITRSEQLDKAFGSHDGLMVVAENGHRSNSIAFAEALAKELRRYPREFPEFFYRLEPDRFKQWALLYLEPEDLAKLKTNILENRQVMEGLAASPNLTGYFQVVNGAITRSMIGHLFTEFLQEGKAAEDLPDLSFLNATLRQMQQRLEGDGTYVSPLKSFFPGELADLSQQGYLFTENDKYLLFLITPEEDGYATSSHTLALLRQIVNQVKTRFPHLKAGVTGPVALEADEMTGALKDITLATWLSLMGQMLLLIVFLRSLKRPLMESLICVIGLCLTFGMATLVVGHLNLLSMVFAPLMLGLTIDYGIHWFCRLEEEQKNKKRCTLETLSYTLQRAAPGIIYAAVAAAFSFLPLVFTGFKGLAEMGLILALGMLVMLVVTLVLLPALVIVTEKCRPAQVPHENGTPRPFLALAWKRPGVIAVLGLGMMALGGLSLSHVNFDLNPLHLQNQNTESVVWEMKLLKDSRYSTAYGALTANSLEELEAKARKLKELPTVSHVESALSFLPSGVEAKRAMLQEMKPLFAQMEFPGAPATPSHPQELAEVLGRINFKLTQARNGLENAEDSVTKRQILEATSLLHRVILLLNSQLHPESVARLAYFENRFFADLKNMWDLLKENLLAAPPSLKDLPAEVKRRFVSSQGELLLRVFPSLDIWEQEPLEKFVRDLKSVDPEAVGDPVLLHHFNLAFRNACLWAAGLALVAISAMLLLLFRSLKLTLLALLPLFVGTGWTLNIMWLLDLPFNQANVLFLPLILGEGIEFGIIILVRWRMEESARAIALPASTAKGVALAALTTTLGFGSLMISGHRGVFSLGLLATVGSLSVLLASLSVLPAFLRLLEKSHKETVPAFPLPQVVGRLLNQLNHLLGWKEAR
;
A
#
# COMPACT_ATOMS: atom_id res chain seq x y z
N MET A 1 6.56 45.00 45.70
CA MET A 1 5.31 44.29 45.92
C MET A 1 5.53 43.24 46.99
N PRO A 2 4.66 43.04 48.00
CA PRO A 2 4.83 42.02 48.98
C PRO A 2 4.84 40.65 48.23
N GLU A 3 5.93 39.88 48.45
CA GLU A 3 6.03 38.48 48.03
C GLU A 3 4.83 37.76 48.58
N ASN A 4 4.03 37.11 47.72
CA ASN A 4 2.89 36.31 48.16
C ASN A 4 3.43 35.17 49.05
N SER A 5 3.31 35.37 50.38
CA SER A 5 3.89 34.49 51.39
C SER A 5 3.35 33.05 51.35
N GLU A 6 2.13 32.85 50.89
CA GLU A 6 1.53 31.51 50.78
C GLU A 6 2.12 30.65 49.63
N SER A 7 2.37 31.19 48.45
CA SER A 7 2.96 30.45 47.33
C SER A 7 4.42 30.11 47.59
N SER A 8 5.14 31.00 48.31
CA SER A 8 6.52 30.79 48.70
C SER A 8 6.62 29.67 49.75
N GLN A 9 5.72 29.64 50.72
CA GLN A 9 5.65 28.60 51.74
C GLN A 9 5.30 27.22 51.16
N THR A 10 4.37 27.15 50.22
CA THR A 10 3.95 25.92 49.56
C THR A 10 5.10 25.33 48.72
N CYS A 11 5.83 26.13 47.92
CA CYS A 11 6.99 25.67 47.17
C CYS A 11 8.15 25.22 48.09
N GLN A 12 8.38 25.93 49.18
CA GLN A 12 9.38 25.50 50.15
C GLN A 12 9.00 24.19 50.86
N GLY A 13 7.69 24.00 51.21
CA GLY A 13 7.18 22.75 51.74
C GLY A 13 7.42 21.54 50.81
N LEU A 14 7.10 21.75 49.50
CA LEU A 14 7.27 20.73 48.46
C LEU A 14 8.75 20.36 48.26
N VAL A 15 9.67 21.31 48.20
CA VAL A 15 11.10 21.06 48.05
C VAL A 15 11.69 20.36 49.31
N ARG A 16 11.23 20.72 50.51
CA ARG A 16 11.64 20.00 51.75
C ARG A 16 11.12 18.56 51.80
N GLY A 17 9.86 18.33 51.32
CA GLY A 17 9.28 16.99 51.19
C GLY A 17 10.06 16.14 50.18
N LEU A 18 10.34 16.72 49.01
CA LEU A 18 11.19 16.06 47.97
C LEU A 18 12.59 15.78 48.49
N GLN A 19 13.16 16.62 49.34
CA GLN A 19 14.49 16.34 49.91
C GLN A 19 14.51 15.08 50.78
N ARG A 20 13.46 14.86 51.57
CA ARG A 20 13.34 13.67 52.43
C ARG A 20 13.05 12.40 51.62
N LEU A 21 12.30 12.53 50.55
CA LEU A 21 11.76 11.42 49.76
C LEU A 21 12.41 11.31 48.37
N ALA A 22 13.53 11.98 48.09
CA ALA A 22 14.13 12.01 46.75
C ALA A 22 14.43 10.60 46.21
N TRP A 23 15.09 9.75 46.98
CA TRP A 23 15.36 8.36 46.61
C TRP A 23 14.09 7.50 46.43
N PRO A 24 13.13 7.48 47.35
CA PRO A 24 11.85 6.83 47.13
C PRO A 24 11.12 7.32 45.86
N THR A 25 11.11 8.63 45.57
CA THR A 25 10.48 9.17 44.37
C THR A 25 11.15 8.63 43.10
N ILE A 26 12.48 8.63 43.04
CA ILE A 26 13.23 8.08 41.92
C ILE A 26 12.94 6.58 41.74
N ALA A 27 12.95 5.82 42.83
CA ALA A 27 12.66 4.39 42.83
C ALA A 27 11.24 4.09 42.34
N ILE A 28 10.22 4.85 42.78
CA ILE A 28 8.84 4.70 42.36
C ILE A 28 8.71 4.92 40.84
N PHE A 29 9.28 5.99 40.31
CA PHE A 29 9.22 6.26 38.87
C PHE A 29 9.94 5.20 38.04
N LEU A 30 11.08 4.69 38.49
CA LEU A 30 11.79 3.59 37.82
C LEU A 30 10.98 2.28 37.84
N VAL A 31 10.35 1.94 38.96
CA VAL A 31 9.47 0.76 39.06
C VAL A 31 8.25 0.92 38.14
N LEU A 32 7.59 2.08 38.17
CA LEU A 32 6.46 2.37 37.31
C LEU A 32 6.84 2.29 35.83
N ALA A 33 7.99 2.83 35.44
CA ALA A 33 8.51 2.72 34.09
C ALA A 33 8.77 1.26 33.69
N GLY A 34 9.39 0.46 34.60
CA GLY A 34 9.60 -0.98 34.36
C GLY A 34 8.29 -1.75 34.20
N LEU A 35 7.30 -1.50 35.06
CA LEU A 35 5.96 -2.09 34.93
C LEU A 35 5.26 -1.68 33.65
N SER A 36 5.37 -0.41 33.25
CA SER A 36 4.81 0.10 32.01
C SER A 36 5.41 -0.60 30.78
N VAL A 37 6.74 -0.77 30.74
CA VAL A 37 7.43 -1.49 29.67
C VAL A 37 6.96 -2.94 29.61
N TYR A 38 6.93 -3.63 30.77
CA TYR A 38 6.44 -5.01 30.83
C TYR A 38 5.01 -5.14 30.30
N TYR A 39 4.11 -4.25 30.76
CA TYR A 39 2.71 -4.25 30.32
C TYR A 39 2.58 -3.95 28.81
N THR A 40 3.35 -3.00 28.30
CA THR A 40 3.38 -2.65 26.87
C THR A 40 3.82 -3.84 26.03
N VAL A 41 4.93 -4.49 26.37
CA VAL A 41 5.47 -5.62 25.60
C VAL A 41 4.50 -6.80 25.53
N THR A 42 3.70 -6.99 26.59
CA THR A 42 2.78 -8.13 26.69
C THR A 42 1.39 -7.89 26.11
N HIS A 43 0.94 -6.62 25.99
CA HIS A 43 -0.45 -6.31 25.65
C HIS A 43 -0.62 -5.34 24.47
N LEU A 44 0.45 -4.66 24.03
CA LEU A 44 0.35 -3.71 22.92
C LEU A 44 0.22 -4.45 21.60
N ALA A 45 -0.88 -4.22 20.89
CA ALA A 45 -1.10 -4.74 19.54
C ALA A 45 -0.74 -3.68 18.46
N PHE A 46 -0.54 -4.13 17.22
CA PHE A 46 -0.40 -3.25 16.07
C PHE A 46 -1.53 -3.52 15.08
N ARG A 47 -2.17 -2.44 14.60
CA ARG A 47 -3.22 -2.51 13.57
C ARG A 47 -2.75 -1.87 12.28
N THR A 48 -2.80 -2.64 11.20
CA THR A 48 -2.35 -2.22 9.87
C THR A 48 -3.50 -1.85 8.97
N ASN A 49 -4.69 -2.41 9.18
CA ASN A 49 -5.82 -2.26 8.30
C ASN A 49 -6.32 -0.80 8.30
N ARG A 50 -6.39 -0.20 7.10
CA ARG A 50 -6.86 1.18 6.91
C ARG A 50 -8.34 1.35 7.21
N SER A 51 -9.15 0.33 7.03
CA SER A 51 -10.59 0.37 7.37
C SER A 51 -10.82 0.61 8.86
N ASP A 52 -9.94 0.12 9.73
CA ASP A 52 -10.00 0.31 11.18
C ASP A 52 -9.77 1.77 11.62
N LEU A 53 -9.19 2.59 10.75
CA LEU A 53 -8.86 3.99 11.04
C LEU A 53 -10.04 4.95 10.85
N VAL A 54 -11.11 4.53 10.16
CA VAL A 54 -12.27 5.38 9.85
C VAL A 54 -13.47 4.95 10.68
N ALA A 55 -14.00 5.87 11.48
CA ALA A 55 -15.21 5.63 12.27
C ALA A 55 -16.49 6.23 11.66
N SER A 56 -16.37 7.05 10.62
CA SER A 56 -17.43 7.99 10.20
C SER A 56 -18.53 7.39 9.32
N ASP A 57 -18.31 6.21 8.68
CA ASP A 57 -19.36 5.54 7.91
C ASP A 57 -19.44 4.05 8.26
N GLN A 58 -20.10 3.79 9.38
CA GLN A 58 -20.28 2.44 9.90
C GLN A 58 -21.03 1.52 8.93
N LYS A 59 -21.90 2.07 8.05
CA LYS A 59 -22.64 1.27 7.05
C LYS A 59 -21.71 0.76 5.96
N LEU A 60 -20.85 1.62 5.41
CA LEU A 60 -19.89 1.26 4.36
C LEU A 60 -18.90 0.20 4.87
N ILE A 61 -18.35 0.39 6.06
CA ILE A 61 -17.41 -0.54 6.70
C ILE A 61 -18.10 -1.88 6.98
N THR A 62 -19.29 -1.86 7.61
CA THR A 62 -20.06 -3.08 7.88
C THR A 62 -20.40 -3.84 6.61
N ARG A 63 -20.76 -3.13 5.51
CA ARG A 63 -21.05 -3.76 4.23
C ARG A 63 -19.80 -4.39 3.60
N SER A 64 -18.66 -3.72 3.67
CA SER A 64 -17.37 -4.29 3.24
C SER A 64 -17.02 -5.54 4.03
N GLU A 65 -17.09 -5.49 5.38
CA GLU A 65 -16.83 -6.65 6.22
C GLU A 65 -17.80 -7.82 5.97
N GLN A 66 -19.06 -7.52 5.65
CA GLN A 66 -20.05 -8.55 5.26
C GLN A 66 -19.66 -9.22 3.94
N LEU A 67 -19.21 -8.44 2.96
CA LEU A 67 -18.72 -8.97 1.69
C LEU A 67 -17.44 -9.80 1.86
N ASP A 68 -16.50 -9.32 2.66
CA ASP A 68 -15.27 -10.06 2.96
C ASP A 68 -15.59 -11.40 3.66
N LYS A 69 -16.57 -11.42 4.56
CA LYS A 69 -17.04 -12.66 5.20
C LYS A 69 -17.81 -13.57 4.24
N ALA A 70 -18.58 -13.01 3.30
CA ALA A 70 -19.42 -13.79 2.38
C ALA A 70 -18.62 -14.39 1.22
N PHE A 71 -17.63 -13.68 0.71
CA PHE A 71 -16.84 -14.08 -0.47
C PHE A 71 -15.37 -14.36 -0.17
N GLY A 72 -14.91 -14.07 1.05
CA GLY A 72 -13.52 -14.18 1.49
C GLY A 72 -12.63 -13.04 0.98
N SER A 73 -11.57 -12.75 1.72
CA SER A 73 -10.49 -11.85 1.28
C SER A 73 -9.50 -12.65 0.42
N HIS A 74 -9.87 -12.94 -0.83
CA HIS A 74 -9.17 -13.93 -1.64
C HIS A 74 -7.85 -13.47 -2.27
N ASP A 75 -7.55 -12.19 -2.29
CA ASP A 75 -6.42 -11.63 -3.05
C ASP A 75 -5.45 -10.82 -2.16
N GLY A 76 -5.27 -11.26 -0.91
CA GLY A 76 -4.44 -10.56 0.07
C GLY A 76 -2.96 -10.50 -0.28
N LEU A 77 -2.40 -11.60 -0.81
CA LEU A 77 -1.02 -11.71 -1.28
C LEU A 77 -0.99 -12.14 -2.74
N MET A 78 -0.09 -11.58 -3.51
CA MET A 78 0.09 -11.89 -4.92
C MET A 78 1.57 -12.11 -5.24
N VAL A 79 1.89 -13.27 -5.85
CA VAL A 79 3.20 -13.46 -6.47
C VAL A 79 3.08 -13.15 -7.95
N VAL A 80 3.93 -12.25 -8.42
CA VAL A 80 3.99 -11.81 -9.81
C VAL A 80 5.27 -12.34 -10.43
N ALA A 81 5.17 -13.01 -11.57
CA ALA A 81 6.31 -13.49 -12.32
C ALA A 81 6.32 -12.85 -13.73
N GLU A 82 7.44 -12.21 -14.10
CA GLU A 82 7.61 -11.58 -15.42
C GLU A 82 7.78 -12.67 -16.48
N ASN A 83 6.92 -12.64 -17.51
CA ASN A 83 6.88 -13.67 -18.54
C ASN A 83 7.95 -13.40 -19.61
N GLY A 84 9.09 -14.06 -19.50
CA GLY A 84 10.09 -14.08 -20.59
C GLY A 84 9.84 -15.23 -21.58
N HIS A 85 9.46 -16.39 -21.06
CA HIS A 85 9.04 -17.58 -21.82
C HIS A 85 7.89 -18.24 -21.07
N ARG A 86 6.72 -18.36 -21.67
CA ARG A 86 5.48 -18.85 -21.04
C ARG A 86 5.68 -20.19 -20.30
N SER A 87 6.42 -21.11 -20.90
CA SER A 87 6.75 -22.42 -20.29
C SER A 87 7.52 -22.30 -18.96
N ASN A 88 8.44 -21.34 -18.86
CA ASN A 88 9.23 -21.12 -17.65
C ASN A 88 8.37 -20.53 -16.52
N SER A 89 7.50 -19.58 -16.87
CA SER A 89 6.57 -18.98 -15.90
C SER A 89 5.58 -20.00 -15.36
N ILE A 90 5.06 -20.87 -16.22
CA ILE A 90 4.20 -22.01 -15.85
C ILE A 90 4.95 -22.99 -14.95
N ALA A 91 6.16 -23.40 -15.32
CA ALA A 91 6.97 -24.32 -14.51
C ALA A 91 7.30 -23.72 -13.13
N PHE A 92 7.54 -22.41 -13.05
CA PHE A 92 7.73 -21.70 -11.80
C PHE A 92 6.46 -21.75 -10.94
N ALA A 93 5.27 -21.45 -11.51
CA ALA A 93 4.01 -21.48 -10.79
C ALA A 93 3.71 -22.88 -10.22
N GLU A 94 3.93 -23.92 -10.99
CA GLU A 94 3.77 -25.32 -10.54
C GLU A 94 4.75 -25.69 -9.41
N ALA A 95 6.00 -25.26 -9.52
CA ALA A 95 6.99 -25.46 -8.48
C ALA A 95 6.63 -24.71 -7.20
N LEU A 96 6.14 -23.46 -7.33
CA LEU A 96 5.68 -22.62 -6.23
C LEU A 96 4.47 -23.28 -5.54
N ALA A 97 3.46 -23.70 -6.29
CA ALA A 97 2.28 -24.38 -5.77
C ALA A 97 2.65 -25.65 -4.98
N LYS A 98 3.61 -26.41 -5.47
CA LYS A 98 4.10 -27.62 -4.80
C LYS A 98 4.75 -27.32 -3.44
N GLU A 99 5.53 -26.24 -3.36
CA GLU A 99 6.17 -25.83 -2.10
C GLU A 99 5.15 -25.23 -1.12
N LEU A 100 4.21 -24.38 -1.57
CA LEU A 100 3.17 -23.79 -0.72
C LEU A 100 2.25 -24.83 -0.09
N ARG A 101 1.94 -25.94 -0.78
CA ARG A 101 1.15 -27.04 -0.22
C ARG A 101 1.77 -27.69 1.03
N ARG A 102 3.04 -27.40 1.35
CA ARG A 102 3.70 -27.88 2.57
C ARG A 102 3.36 -27.05 3.79
N TYR A 103 2.76 -25.86 3.58
CA TYR A 103 2.40 -24.88 4.61
C TYR A 103 0.90 -24.56 4.57
N PRO A 104 0.02 -25.57 4.83
CA PRO A 104 -1.42 -25.40 4.67
C PRO A 104 -2.08 -24.49 5.73
N ARG A 105 -1.37 -24.17 6.82
CA ARG A 105 -1.86 -23.22 7.84
C ARG A 105 -1.65 -21.79 7.38
N GLU A 106 -0.44 -21.48 6.94
CA GLU A 106 -0.04 -20.13 6.51
C GLU A 106 -0.65 -19.76 5.15
N PHE A 107 -0.83 -20.77 4.27
CA PHE A 107 -1.39 -20.61 2.91
C PHE A 107 -2.54 -21.59 2.69
N PRO A 108 -3.70 -21.36 3.32
CA PRO A 108 -4.84 -22.27 3.22
C PRO A 108 -5.40 -22.39 1.81
N GLU A 109 -5.37 -21.30 1.05
CA GLU A 109 -5.86 -21.24 -0.32
C GLU A 109 -4.93 -20.41 -1.22
N PHE A 110 -4.78 -20.87 -2.46
CA PHE A 110 -4.12 -20.10 -3.51
C PHE A 110 -4.72 -20.45 -4.86
N PHE A 111 -4.69 -19.46 -5.77
CA PHE A 111 -5.29 -19.56 -7.08
C PHE A 111 -4.32 -19.03 -8.13
N TYR A 112 -3.88 -19.87 -9.05
CA TYR A 112 -2.94 -19.53 -10.12
C TYR A 112 -3.34 -20.12 -11.46
N ARG A 113 -4.25 -21.08 -11.45
CA ARG A 113 -4.79 -21.71 -12.66
C ARG A 113 -6.20 -22.26 -12.44
N LEU A 114 -6.95 -22.30 -13.51
CA LEU A 114 -8.15 -23.09 -13.64
C LEU A 114 -7.77 -24.47 -14.20
N GLU A 115 -8.35 -25.56 -13.68
CA GLU A 115 -8.12 -26.90 -14.24
C GLU A 115 -8.88 -27.02 -15.57
N PRO A 116 -8.17 -27.06 -16.74
CA PRO A 116 -8.83 -27.13 -18.04
C PRO A 116 -9.68 -28.37 -18.23
N ASP A 117 -9.30 -29.47 -17.54
CA ASP A 117 -9.99 -30.74 -17.65
C ASP A 117 -11.45 -30.70 -17.25
N ARG A 118 -11.84 -29.81 -16.35
CA ARG A 118 -13.22 -29.62 -15.92
C ARG A 118 -14.10 -28.93 -16.98
N PHE A 119 -13.47 -28.17 -17.89
CA PHE A 119 -14.16 -27.42 -18.94
C PHE A 119 -14.12 -28.12 -20.31
N LYS A 120 -13.38 -29.22 -20.41
CA LYS A 120 -13.22 -29.95 -21.68
C LYS A 120 -14.51 -30.28 -22.37
N GLN A 121 -15.55 -30.70 -21.63
CA GLN A 121 -16.87 -31.04 -22.16
C GLN A 121 -17.65 -29.84 -22.74
N TRP A 122 -17.20 -28.62 -22.49
CA TRP A 122 -17.79 -27.37 -22.98
C TRP A 122 -16.83 -26.55 -23.83
N ALA A 123 -15.65 -27.08 -24.18
CA ALA A 123 -14.58 -26.34 -24.83
C ALA A 123 -15.05 -25.60 -26.11
N LEU A 124 -15.96 -26.21 -26.88
CA LEU A 124 -16.51 -25.62 -28.08
C LEU A 124 -17.43 -24.40 -27.80
N LEU A 125 -18.07 -24.34 -26.63
CA LEU A 125 -18.90 -23.21 -26.26
C LEU A 125 -18.08 -21.98 -25.86
N TYR A 126 -16.79 -22.17 -25.50
CA TYR A 126 -15.86 -21.06 -25.18
C TYR A 126 -15.17 -20.45 -26.41
N LEU A 127 -15.24 -21.14 -27.58
CA LEU A 127 -14.71 -20.57 -28.82
C LEU A 127 -15.49 -19.30 -29.24
N GLU A 128 -14.80 -18.38 -29.88
CA GLU A 128 -15.45 -17.26 -30.55
C GLU A 128 -16.39 -17.77 -31.65
N PRO A 129 -17.52 -17.09 -31.90
CA PRO A 129 -18.50 -17.54 -32.91
C PRO A 129 -17.94 -17.76 -34.31
N GLU A 130 -16.94 -16.94 -34.69
CA GLU A 130 -16.25 -17.05 -35.97
C GLU A 130 -15.39 -18.30 -36.08
N ASP A 131 -14.67 -18.67 -35.00
CA ASP A 131 -13.83 -19.86 -34.98
C ASP A 131 -14.65 -21.13 -34.89
N LEU A 132 -15.78 -21.09 -34.17
CA LEU A 132 -16.75 -22.18 -34.18
C LEU A 132 -17.37 -22.38 -35.57
N ALA A 133 -17.69 -21.31 -36.28
CA ALA A 133 -18.19 -21.34 -37.66
C ALA A 133 -17.15 -21.95 -38.62
N LYS A 134 -15.88 -21.54 -38.53
CA LYS A 134 -14.77 -22.13 -39.29
C LYS A 134 -14.62 -23.62 -39.01
N LEU A 135 -14.62 -24.01 -37.73
CA LEU A 135 -14.53 -25.42 -37.32
C LEU A 135 -15.71 -26.22 -37.92
N LYS A 136 -16.92 -25.71 -37.82
CA LYS A 136 -18.14 -26.30 -38.42
C LYS A 136 -17.95 -26.49 -39.92
N THR A 137 -17.53 -25.45 -40.63
CA THR A 137 -17.28 -25.50 -42.07
C THR A 137 -16.23 -26.54 -42.43
N ASN A 138 -15.11 -26.54 -41.76
CA ASN A 138 -14.03 -27.52 -41.97
C ASN A 138 -14.50 -28.98 -41.75
N ILE A 139 -15.29 -29.22 -40.70
CA ILE A 139 -15.83 -30.57 -40.41
C ILE A 139 -16.84 -31.00 -41.50
N LEU A 140 -17.74 -30.11 -41.90
CA LEU A 140 -18.79 -30.45 -42.88
C LEU A 140 -18.18 -30.64 -44.29
N GLU A 141 -17.24 -29.82 -44.74
CA GLU A 141 -16.55 -29.94 -46.02
C GLU A 141 -15.72 -31.22 -46.10
N ASN A 142 -15.08 -31.60 -44.96
CA ASN A 142 -14.27 -32.82 -44.91
C ASN A 142 -15.06 -34.07 -44.51
N ARG A 143 -16.38 -34.05 -44.54
CA ARG A 143 -17.27 -35.17 -44.11
C ARG A 143 -16.88 -36.48 -44.81
N GLN A 144 -16.67 -36.49 -46.10
CA GLN A 144 -16.34 -37.67 -46.85
C GLN A 144 -14.95 -38.24 -46.49
N VAL A 145 -14.03 -37.38 -46.12
CA VAL A 145 -12.71 -37.79 -45.61
C VAL A 145 -12.86 -38.44 -44.27
N MET A 146 -13.66 -37.90 -43.39
CA MET A 146 -13.94 -38.47 -42.06
C MET A 146 -14.67 -39.81 -42.15
N GLU A 147 -15.70 -39.92 -43.01
CA GLU A 147 -16.40 -41.21 -43.27
C GLU A 147 -15.48 -42.28 -43.83
N GLY A 148 -14.61 -41.92 -44.78
CA GLY A 148 -13.62 -42.85 -45.32
C GLY A 148 -12.57 -43.30 -44.28
N LEU A 149 -12.16 -42.38 -43.40
CA LEU A 149 -11.26 -42.68 -42.29
C LEU A 149 -11.86 -43.61 -41.26
N ALA A 150 -13.14 -43.41 -40.94
CA ALA A 150 -13.88 -44.30 -40.03
C ALA A 150 -14.07 -45.71 -40.62
N ALA A 151 -14.26 -45.80 -41.94
CA ALA A 151 -14.40 -47.09 -42.63
C ALA A 151 -13.09 -47.88 -42.74
N SER A 152 -11.96 -47.19 -42.85
CA SER A 152 -10.62 -47.82 -42.97
C SER A 152 -9.60 -47.12 -42.05
N PRO A 153 -9.64 -47.43 -40.76
CA PRO A 153 -8.90 -46.69 -39.74
C PRO A 153 -7.43 -47.13 -39.66
N ASN A 154 -6.65 -46.92 -40.72
CA ASN A 154 -5.22 -47.06 -40.80
C ASN A 154 -4.62 -45.99 -41.72
N LEU A 155 -3.27 -45.82 -41.69
CA LEU A 155 -2.59 -44.80 -42.49
C LEU A 155 -2.76 -44.99 -44.00
N THR A 156 -2.77 -46.24 -44.47
CA THR A 156 -3.01 -46.56 -45.89
C THR A 156 -4.41 -46.09 -46.30
N GLY A 157 -5.46 -46.41 -45.51
CA GLY A 157 -6.83 -45.90 -45.68
C GLY A 157 -6.91 -44.38 -45.66
N TYR A 158 -6.24 -43.73 -44.70
CA TYR A 158 -6.18 -42.28 -44.64
C TYR A 158 -5.64 -41.64 -45.94
N PHE A 159 -4.47 -42.10 -46.40
CA PHE A 159 -3.88 -41.59 -47.63
C PHE A 159 -4.63 -41.98 -48.88
N GLN A 160 -5.35 -43.09 -48.90
CA GLN A 160 -6.29 -43.45 -50.00
C GLN A 160 -7.43 -42.45 -50.11
N VAL A 161 -8.04 -42.04 -48.95
CA VAL A 161 -9.09 -41.04 -48.93
C VAL A 161 -8.57 -39.66 -49.35
N VAL A 162 -7.38 -39.25 -48.85
CA VAL A 162 -6.69 -38.03 -49.29
C VAL A 162 -6.41 -38.06 -50.79
N ASN A 163 -5.91 -39.19 -51.33
CA ASN A 163 -5.72 -39.35 -52.76
C ASN A 163 -7.01 -39.22 -53.57
N GLY A 164 -8.10 -39.76 -53.08
CA GLY A 164 -9.46 -39.61 -53.63
C GLY A 164 -9.95 -38.15 -53.63
N ALA A 165 -9.72 -37.40 -52.53
CA ALA A 165 -10.08 -36.01 -52.41
C ALA A 165 -9.28 -35.12 -53.38
N ILE A 166 -7.97 -35.32 -53.48
CA ILE A 166 -7.11 -34.63 -54.47
C ILE A 166 -7.57 -34.91 -55.89
N THR A 167 -7.94 -36.19 -56.20
CA THR A 167 -8.43 -36.55 -57.53
C THR A 167 -9.71 -35.79 -57.88
N ARG A 168 -10.65 -35.71 -56.96
CA ARG A 168 -11.94 -35.00 -57.19
C ARG A 168 -11.73 -33.51 -57.41
N SER A 169 -10.85 -32.90 -56.61
CA SER A 169 -10.47 -31.50 -56.79
C SER A 169 -9.81 -31.25 -58.15
N MET A 170 -8.87 -32.10 -58.59
CA MET A 170 -8.24 -31.99 -59.90
C MET A 170 -9.23 -32.23 -61.05
N ILE A 171 -10.19 -33.14 -60.91
CA ILE A 171 -11.24 -33.37 -61.90
C ILE A 171 -12.18 -32.19 -61.96
N GLY A 172 -12.56 -31.62 -60.80
CA GLY A 172 -13.36 -30.42 -60.73
C GLY A 172 -12.72 -29.24 -61.45
N HIS A 173 -11.41 -29.05 -61.30
CA HIS A 173 -10.63 -28.02 -62.02
C HIS A 173 -10.57 -28.25 -63.49
N LEU A 174 -10.37 -29.45 -63.94
CA LEU A 174 -10.40 -29.77 -65.39
C LEU A 174 -11.74 -29.44 -66.02
N PHE A 175 -12.86 -29.58 -65.33
CA PHE A 175 -14.19 -29.21 -65.84
C PHE A 175 -14.45 -27.71 -65.76
N THR A 176 -13.91 -26.95 -64.77
CA THR A 176 -14.07 -25.52 -64.64
C THR A 176 -13.17 -24.72 -65.58
N GLU A 177 -11.92 -25.18 -65.83
CA GLU A 177 -11.03 -24.60 -66.83
C GLU A 177 -11.61 -24.68 -68.27
N PHE A 178 -12.43 -25.70 -68.54
CA PHE A 178 -13.11 -25.83 -69.84
C PHE A 178 -14.32 -24.85 -70.00
N LEU A 179 -14.80 -24.25 -68.89
CA LEU A 179 -16.01 -23.40 -68.89
C LEU A 179 -15.74 -21.92 -68.53
N GLN A 180 -14.60 -21.57 -67.95
CA GLN A 180 -14.25 -20.19 -67.53
C GLN A 180 -12.74 -19.91 -67.60
N GLU A 181 -12.32 -19.17 -68.60
CA GLU A 181 -10.97 -18.58 -68.62
C GLU A 181 -10.85 -17.56 -67.47
N GLY A 182 -9.95 -17.84 -66.49
CA GLY A 182 -9.44 -16.78 -65.62
C GLY A 182 -9.57 -16.88 -64.11
N LYS A 183 -10.08 -18.00 -63.48
CA LYS A 183 -10.12 -18.12 -62.04
C LYS A 183 -9.68 -19.51 -61.52
N ALA A 184 -8.44 -19.90 -61.83
CA ALA A 184 -8.01 -21.28 -61.60
C ALA A 184 -7.18 -21.53 -60.32
N ALA A 185 -7.02 -20.59 -59.43
CA ALA A 185 -6.05 -20.73 -58.29
C ALA A 185 -6.65 -20.80 -56.86
N GLU A 186 -7.99 -20.61 -56.70
CA GLU A 186 -8.55 -20.50 -55.33
C GLU A 186 -9.20 -21.78 -54.75
N ASP A 187 -9.37 -22.85 -55.55
CA ASP A 187 -10.19 -24.03 -55.12
C ASP A 187 -9.40 -25.31 -54.81
N LEU A 188 -8.08 -25.26 -54.61
CA LEU A 188 -7.33 -26.43 -54.14
C LEU A 188 -7.54 -26.59 -52.63
N PRO A 189 -7.77 -27.83 -52.11
CA PRO A 189 -7.97 -28.06 -50.67
C PRO A 189 -6.76 -27.63 -49.88
N ASP A 190 -6.97 -27.09 -48.70
CA ASP A 190 -5.89 -26.76 -47.75
C ASP A 190 -5.05 -28.01 -47.40
N LEU A 191 -3.79 -28.02 -47.77
CA LEU A 191 -2.85 -29.12 -47.54
C LEU A 191 -2.11 -29.02 -46.18
N SER A 192 -2.45 -28.07 -45.33
CA SER A 192 -1.74 -27.83 -44.08
C SER A 192 -1.73 -29.05 -43.17
N PHE A 193 -2.87 -29.74 -43.06
CA PHE A 193 -3.01 -30.95 -42.26
C PHE A 193 -2.21 -32.13 -42.87
N LEU A 194 -2.22 -32.29 -44.22
CA LEU A 194 -1.42 -33.29 -44.90
C LEU A 194 0.07 -33.03 -44.66
N ASN A 195 0.53 -31.81 -44.83
CA ASN A 195 1.92 -31.41 -44.59
C ASN A 195 2.36 -31.66 -43.13
N ALA A 196 1.52 -31.29 -42.19
CA ALA A 196 1.79 -31.55 -40.78
C ALA A 196 1.90 -33.07 -40.47
N THR A 197 1.00 -33.87 -41.02
CA THR A 197 1.03 -35.35 -40.87
C THR A 197 2.27 -35.95 -41.48
N LEU A 198 2.61 -35.56 -42.73
CA LEU A 198 3.82 -36.06 -43.42
C LEU A 198 5.13 -35.64 -42.71
N ARG A 199 5.18 -34.41 -42.17
CA ARG A 199 6.35 -33.92 -41.44
C ARG A 199 6.57 -34.73 -40.16
N GLN A 200 5.51 -35.00 -39.39
CA GLN A 200 5.58 -35.81 -38.17
C GLN A 200 5.93 -37.27 -38.51
N MET A 201 5.38 -37.81 -39.58
CA MET A 201 5.71 -39.14 -40.07
C MET A 201 7.18 -39.23 -40.49
N GLN A 202 7.70 -38.24 -41.23
CA GLN A 202 9.11 -38.16 -41.59
C GLN A 202 10.01 -38.16 -40.34
N GLN A 203 9.80 -37.22 -39.45
CA GLN A 203 10.61 -37.11 -38.22
C GLN A 203 10.62 -38.38 -37.41
N ARG A 204 9.50 -39.05 -37.36
CA ARG A 204 9.40 -40.32 -36.61
C ARG A 204 10.10 -41.51 -37.30
N LEU A 205 10.01 -41.57 -38.60
CA LEU A 205 10.73 -42.58 -39.39
C LEU A 205 12.25 -42.36 -39.33
N GLU A 206 12.72 -41.12 -39.33
CA GLU A 206 14.12 -40.74 -39.16
C GLU A 206 14.65 -41.06 -37.73
N GLY A 207 13.75 -41.27 -36.76
CA GLY A 207 14.13 -41.62 -35.38
C GLY A 207 14.26 -40.39 -34.46
N ASP A 208 14.00 -39.20 -34.96
CA ASP A 208 14.10 -37.95 -34.24
C ASP A 208 12.77 -37.55 -33.59
N GLY A 209 12.83 -37.13 -32.34
CA GLY A 209 11.83 -36.36 -31.66
C GLY A 209 10.66 -37.06 -30.97
N THR A 210 9.97 -36.32 -30.09
CA THR A 210 8.70 -36.69 -29.46
C THR A 210 7.55 -36.50 -30.45
N TYR A 211 6.55 -37.41 -30.43
CA TYR A 211 5.33 -37.25 -31.23
C TYR A 211 4.60 -35.93 -30.88
N VAL A 212 4.33 -35.13 -31.90
CA VAL A 212 3.48 -33.95 -31.82
C VAL A 212 2.24 -34.16 -32.67
N SER A 213 1.06 -33.93 -32.14
CA SER A 213 -0.19 -34.16 -32.85
C SER A 213 -0.32 -33.32 -34.10
N PRO A 214 -0.47 -33.91 -35.31
CA PRO A 214 -0.79 -33.13 -36.50
C PRO A 214 -2.17 -32.48 -36.46
N LEU A 215 -3.08 -33.03 -35.65
CA LEU A 215 -4.44 -32.55 -35.49
C LEU A 215 -4.51 -31.10 -34.95
N LYS A 216 -3.44 -30.65 -34.31
CA LYS A 216 -3.32 -29.25 -33.82
C LYS A 216 -3.46 -28.22 -34.96
N SER A 217 -3.10 -28.56 -36.19
CA SER A 217 -3.27 -27.67 -37.34
C SER A 217 -4.70 -27.58 -37.85
N PHE A 218 -5.56 -28.53 -37.45
CA PHE A 218 -6.96 -28.57 -37.86
C PHE A 218 -7.89 -27.77 -36.95
N PHE A 219 -7.44 -27.47 -35.73
CA PHE A 219 -8.22 -26.75 -34.72
C PHE A 219 -7.71 -25.31 -34.58
N PRO A 220 -8.60 -24.35 -34.25
CA PRO A 220 -8.17 -23.00 -33.89
C PRO A 220 -7.17 -23.06 -32.73
N GLY A 221 -6.17 -22.17 -32.75
CA GLY A 221 -4.99 -22.21 -31.86
C GLY A 221 -5.28 -22.38 -30.36
N GLU A 222 -6.43 -21.92 -29.90
CA GLU A 222 -6.84 -22.01 -28.49
C GLU A 222 -7.22 -23.41 -28.04
N LEU A 223 -7.78 -24.26 -28.90
CA LEU A 223 -8.08 -25.66 -28.60
C LEU A 223 -6.85 -26.58 -28.70
N ALA A 224 -5.82 -26.14 -29.41
CA ALA A 224 -4.66 -26.97 -29.71
C ALA A 224 -3.76 -27.24 -28.50
N ASP A 225 -3.79 -26.41 -27.45
CA ASP A 225 -2.92 -26.52 -26.29
C ASP A 225 -3.62 -26.21 -24.95
N LEU A 226 -4.70 -26.96 -24.67
CA LEU A 226 -5.47 -26.87 -23.41
C LEU A 226 -4.59 -27.04 -22.15
N SER A 227 -3.42 -27.70 -22.27
CA SER A 227 -2.51 -27.91 -21.14
C SER A 227 -1.78 -26.65 -20.68
N GLN A 228 -1.63 -25.64 -21.56
CA GLN A 228 -1.02 -24.35 -21.25
C GLN A 228 -2.07 -23.24 -20.96
N GLN A 229 -3.35 -23.55 -21.12
CA GLN A 229 -4.44 -22.67 -20.82
C GLN A 229 -4.82 -22.74 -19.32
N GLY A 230 -5.57 -21.74 -18.87
CA GLY A 230 -6.09 -21.69 -17.50
C GLY A 230 -5.16 -21.05 -16.49
N TYR A 231 -3.90 -20.70 -16.81
CA TYR A 231 -3.04 -19.93 -15.93
C TYR A 231 -3.40 -18.46 -15.98
N LEU A 232 -3.29 -17.80 -14.83
CA LEU A 232 -3.61 -16.39 -14.70
C LEU A 232 -2.49 -15.52 -15.27
N PHE A 233 -2.64 -15.07 -16.50
CA PHE A 233 -1.78 -14.07 -17.13
C PHE A 233 -2.52 -12.74 -17.23
N THR A 234 -1.76 -11.64 -17.20
CA THR A 234 -2.31 -10.31 -17.54
C THR A 234 -2.71 -10.26 -19.02
N GLU A 235 -3.64 -9.35 -19.40
CA GLU A 235 -4.16 -9.22 -20.78
C GLU A 235 -3.08 -9.12 -21.84
N ASN A 236 -1.93 -8.49 -21.54
CA ASN A 236 -0.78 -8.39 -22.44
C ASN A 236 0.19 -9.57 -22.36
N ASP A 237 -0.17 -10.65 -21.66
CA ASP A 237 0.63 -11.87 -21.45
C ASP A 237 2.02 -11.63 -20.83
N LYS A 238 2.23 -10.43 -20.22
CA LYS A 238 3.52 -10.00 -19.69
C LYS A 238 3.83 -10.56 -18.31
N TYR A 239 2.80 -10.73 -17.47
CA TYR A 239 2.93 -11.21 -16.10
C TYR A 239 2.04 -12.41 -15.85
N LEU A 240 2.59 -13.41 -15.15
CA LEU A 240 1.81 -14.49 -14.52
C LEU A 240 1.49 -14.09 -13.10
N LEU A 241 0.23 -14.22 -12.71
CA LEU A 241 -0.29 -13.89 -11.40
C LEU A 241 -0.56 -15.15 -10.60
N PHE A 242 -0.16 -15.15 -9.33
CA PHE A 242 -0.39 -16.21 -8.38
C PHE A 242 -1.01 -15.61 -7.13
N LEU A 243 -2.30 -15.80 -6.95
CA LEU A 243 -3.11 -15.20 -5.87
C LEU A 243 -3.10 -16.10 -4.65
N ILE A 244 -2.85 -15.55 -3.47
CA ILE A 244 -2.74 -16.30 -2.21
C ILE A 244 -3.63 -15.63 -1.17
N THR A 245 -4.46 -16.43 -0.52
CA THR A 245 -5.25 -16.02 0.64
C THR A 245 -4.46 -16.40 1.90
N PRO A 246 -3.89 -15.43 2.64
CA PRO A 246 -3.21 -15.72 3.90
C PRO A 246 -4.22 -16.01 5.02
N GLU A 247 -3.77 -16.63 6.11
CA GLU A 247 -4.53 -16.70 7.36
C GLU A 247 -4.63 -15.29 7.98
N GLU A 248 -5.84 -14.86 8.34
CA GLU A 248 -6.11 -13.52 8.88
C GLU A 248 -6.05 -13.52 10.41
N ASP A 249 -4.89 -13.18 10.99
CA ASP A 249 -4.72 -13.09 12.46
C ASP A 249 -3.84 -11.89 12.89
N GLY A 250 -3.99 -10.73 12.22
CA GLY A 250 -3.35 -9.47 12.58
C GLY A 250 -1.90 -9.32 12.04
N TYR A 251 -1.29 -8.17 12.34
CA TYR A 251 0.01 -7.76 11.77
C TYR A 251 1.15 -8.76 11.98
N ALA A 252 1.26 -9.35 13.16
CA ALA A 252 2.36 -10.28 13.47
C ALA A 252 2.30 -11.53 12.58
N THR A 253 1.10 -12.07 12.37
CA THR A 253 0.84 -13.21 11.48
C THR A 253 1.10 -12.84 10.03
N SER A 254 0.54 -11.71 9.56
CA SER A 254 0.73 -11.24 8.18
C SER A 254 2.20 -10.98 7.83
N SER A 255 2.96 -10.37 8.74
CA SER A 255 4.40 -10.13 8.56
C SER A 255 5.21 -11.42 8.51
N HIS A 256 4.89 -12.40 9.36
CA HIS A 256 5.53 -13.71 9.36
C HIS A 256 5.20 -14.48 8.07
N THR A 257 3.94 -14.52 7.69
CA THR A 257 3.46 -15.20 6.47
C THR A 257 4.09 -14.59 5.21
N LEU A 258 4.20 -13.25 5.13
CA LEU A 258 4.88 -12.55 4.05
C LEU A 258 6.38 -12.90 3.99
N ALA A 259 7.06 -12.93 5.12
CA ALA A 259 8.48 -13.30 5.19
C ALA A 259 8.70 -14.74 4.73
N LEU A 260 7.84 -15.68 5.17
CA LEU A 260 7.87 -17.07 4.75
C LEU A 260 7.59 -17.20 3.24
N LEU A 261 6.58 -16.49 2.71
CA LEU A 261 6.29 -16.48 1.28
C LEU A 261 7.48 -16.02 0.45
N ARG A 262 8.12 -14.93 0.85
CA ARG A 262 9.33 -14.41 0.19
C ARG A 262 10.48 -15.42 0.22
N GLN A 263 10.66 -16.11 1.33
CA GLN A 263 11.67 -17.16 1.43
C GLN A 263 11.38 -18.29 0.44
N ILE A 264 10.13 -18.77 0.36
CA ILE A 264 9.71 -19.80 -0.57
C ILE A 264 9.88 -19.34 -2.02
N VAL A 265 9.41 -18.15 -2.36
CA VAL A 265 9.54 -17.57 -3.71
C VAL A 265 11.03 -17.50 -4.12
N ASN A 266 11.89 -17.00 -3.24
CA ASN A 266 13.33 -16.93 -3.49
C ASN A 266 13.95 -18.31 -3.66
N GLN A 267 13.56 -19.30 -2.84
CA GLN A 267 14.03 -20.68 -2.96
C GLN A 267 13.62 -21.32 -4.29
N VAL A 268 12.36 -21.12 -4.72
CA VAL A 268 11.89 -21.62 -6.02
C VAL A 268 12.59 -20.90 -7.17
N LYS A 269 12.77 -19.60 -7.07
CA LYS A 269 13.43 -18.75 -8.08
C LYS A 269 14.88 -19.18 -8.37
N THR A 270 15.60 -19.76 -7.42
CA THR A 270 16.96 -20.28 -7.68
C THR A 270 17.00 -21.34 -8.76
N ARG A 271 15.89 -22.05 -8.98
CA ARG A 271 15.74 -23.06 -10.05
C ARG A 271 15.45 -22.43 -11.43
N PHE A 272 15.12 -21.13 -11.46
CA PHE A 272 14.74 -20.37 -12.67
C PHE A 272 15.53 -19.05 -12.76
N PRO A 273 16.84 -19.10 -13.04
CA PRO A 273 17.74 -17.94 -12.91
C PRO A 273 17.40 -16.73 -13.81
N HIS A 274 16.66 -16.95 -14.88
CA HIS A 274 16.25 -15.86 -15.81
C HIS A 274 14.85 -15.30 -15.51
N LEU A 275 14.13 -15.87 -14.54
CA LEU A 275 12.79 -15.42 -14.17
C LEU A 275 12.88 -14.34 -13.09
N LYS A 276 12.23 -13.21 -13.33
CA LYS A 276 12.02 -12.19 -12.32
C LYS A 276 10.66 -12.42 -11.68
N ALA A 277 10.63 -12.61 -10.38
CA ALA A 277 9.41 -12.76 -9.62
C ALA A 277 9.53 -12.02 -8.29
N GLY A 278 8.40 -11.56 -7.76
CA GLY A 278 8.32 -10.91 -6.46
C GLY A 278 6.90 -10.93 -5.91
N VAL A 279 6.75 -10.41 -4.68
CA VAL A 279 5.52 -10.45 -3.91
C VAL A 279 4.93 -9.05 -3.79
N THR A 280 3.63 -8.92 -4.07
CA THR A 280 2.84 -7.70 -3.88
C THR A 280 1.43 -8.05 -3.37
N GLY A 281 0.50 -7.13 -3.46
CA GLY A 281 -0.88 -7.24 -3.00
C GLY A 281 -1.13 -6.43 -1.73
N PRO A 282 -2.41 -6.16 -1.37
CA PRO A 282 -2.77 -5.28 -0.27
C PRO A 282 -2.10 -5.64 1.05
N VAL A 283 -2.12 -6.92 1.45
CA VAL A 283 -1.49 -7.40 2.69
C VAL A 283 0.02 -7.22 2.68
N ALA A 284 0.68 -7.43 1.52
CA ALA A 284 2.13 -7.23 1.40
C ALA A 284 2.50 -5.75 1.51
N LEU A 285 1.73 -4.87 0.86
CA LEU A 285 1.91 -3.41 0.92
C LEU A 285 1.76 -2.89 2.35
N GLU A 286 0.70 -3.29 3.06
CA GLU A 286 0.45 -2.88 4.44
C GLU A 286 1.49 -3.42 5.43
N ALA A 287 1.88 -4.69 5.30
CA ALA A 287 2.89 -5.30 6.17
C ALA A 287 4.27 -4.67 5.98
N ASP A 288 4.67 -4.38 4.74
CA ASP A 288 5.92 -3.72 4.42
C ASP A 288 5.94 -2.27 4.90
N GLU A 289 4.84 -1.53 4.70
CA GLU A 289 4.67 -0.16 5.17
C GLU A 289 4.85 -0.08 6.68
N MET A 290 4.16 -0.96 7.42
CA MET A 290 4.23 -1.02 8.88
C MET A 290 5.62 -1.42 9.37
N THR A 291 6.22 -2.46 8.78
CA THR A 291 7.57 -2.94 9.16
C THR A 291 8.62 -1.86 8.90
N GLY A 292 8.55 -1.20 7.74
CA GLY A 292 9.44 -0.10 7.38
C GLY A 292 9.29 1.08 8.34
N ALA A 293 8.05 1.50 8.59
CA ALA A 293 7.74 2.60 9.48
C ALA A 293 8.21 2.33 10.93
N LEU A 294 7.98 1.13 11.46
CA LEU A 294 8.46 0.73 12.80
C LEU A 294 9.98 0.83 12.92
N LYS A 295 10.71 0.32 11.96
CA LYS A 295 12.18 0.38 11.94
C LYS A 295 12.66 1.83 11.88
N ASP A 296 12.09 2.63 11.00
CA ASP A 296 12.48 4.01 10.76
C ASP A 296 12.16 4.89 11.97
N ILE A 297 10.98 4.75 12.56
CA ILE A 297 10.53 5.50 13.74
C ILE A 297 11.39 5.12 14.97
N THR A 298 11.73 3.85 15.13
CA THR A 298 12.62 3.40 16.20
C THR A 298 14.00 4.05 16.06
N LEU A 299 14.57 4.04 14.87
CA LEU A 299 15.85 4.70 14.58
C LEU A 299 15.76 6.21 14.82
N ALA A 300 14.71 6.87 14.31
CA ALA A 300 14.48 8.30 14.52
C ALA A 300 14.36 8.65 16.00
N THR A 301 13.69 7.84 16.81
CA THR A 301 13.54 8.03 18.25
C THR A 301 14.89 8.01 18.96
N TRP A 302 15.76 7.03 18.64
CA TRP A 302 17.10 6.96 19.21
C TRP A 302 17.98 8.12 18.76
N LEU A 303 17.93 8.50 17.48
CA LEU A 303 18.69 9.63 16.95
C LEU A 303 18.22 10.96 17.53
N SER A 304 16.91 11.13 17.73
CA SER A 304 16.33 12.27 18.41
C SER A 304 16.89 12.40 19.84
N LEU A 305 16.80 11.33 20.62
CA LEU A 305 17.29 11.32 22.01
C LEU A 305 18.80 11.61 22.10
N MET A 306 19.61 10.97 21.27
CA MET A 306 21.06 11.18 21.23
C MET A 306 21.42 12.59 20.76
N GLY A 307 20.79 13.07 19.70
CA GLY A 307 21.03 14.40 19.15
C GLY A 307 20.65 15.51 20.14
N GLN A 308 19.51 15.38 20.78
CA GLN A 308 19.05 16.31 21.82
C GLN A 308 20.02 16.29 23.01
N MET A 309 20.43 15.12 23.48
CA MET A 309 21.43 15.00 24.56
C MET A 309 22.73 15.71 24.18
N LEU A 310 23.26 15.49 22.97
CA LEU A 310 24.48 16.15 22.47
C LEU A 310 24.33 17.68 22.44
N LEU A 311 23.19 18.15 21.89
CA LEU A 311 22.89 19.58 21.84
C LEU A 311 22.86 20.20 23.25
N LEU A 312 22.20 19.54 24.19
CA LEU A 312 22.15 19.98 25.58
C LEU A 312 23.52 20.01 26.24
N ILE A 313 24.38 19.02 25.97
CA ILE A 313 25.80 19.00 26.48
C ILE A 313 26.54 20.26 26.00
N VAL A 314 26.43 20.58 24.72
CA VAL A 314 27.12 21.75 24.12
C VAL A 314 26.59 23.05 24.72
N PHE A 315 25.27 23.20 24.88
CA PHE A 315 24.67 24.46 25.36
C PHE A 315 24.77 24.66 26.87
N LEU A 316 24.57 23.60 27.67
CA LEU A 316 24.63 23.66 29.14
C LEU A 316 26.08 23.48 29.67
N ARG A 317 27.04 23.09 28.79
CA ARG A 317 28.43 22.84 29.16
C ARG A 317 28.53 21.93 30.39
N SER A 318 27.67 20.95 30.49
CA SER A 318 27.56 19.98 31.59
C SER A 318 27.12 18.65 31.02
N LEU A 319 27.64 17.53 31.51
CA LEU A 319 27.17 16.18 31.13
C LEU A 319 26.04 15.72 32.05
N LYS A 320 26.02 16.17 33.32
CA LYS A 320 25.07 15.68 34.32
C LYS A 320 23.65 16.11 34.01
N ARG A 321 23.43 17.38 33.66
CA ARG A 321 22.06 17.92 33.38
C ARG A 321 21.40 17.31 32.13
N PRO A 322 22.10 17.20 30.99
CA PRO A 322 21.57 16.48 29.83
C PRO A 322 21.26 15.02 30.13
N LEU A 323 22.09 14.33 30.92
CA LEU A 323 21.81 12.94 31.28
C LEU A 323 20.57 12.82 32.17
N MET A 324 20.33 13.74 33.11
CA MET A 324 19.10 13.78 33.89
C MET A 324 17.87 14.02 33.00
N GLU A 325 17.97 14.95 32.06
CA GLU A 325 16.87 15.24 31.13
C GLU A 325 16.55 14.06 30.22
N SER A 326 17.59 13.43 29.65
CA SER A 326 17.41 12.22 28.85
C SER A 326 16.75 11.08 29.65
N LEU A 327 17.13 10.92 30.93
CA LEU A 327 16.52 9.93 31.82
C LEU A 327 15.02 10.24 32.05
N ILE A 328 14.66 11.51 32.25
CA ILE A 328 13.26 11.94 32.41
C ILE A 328 12.47 11.67 31.14
N CYS A 329 13.03 12.00 29.95
CA CYS A 329 12.40 11.72 28.68
C CYS A 329 12.15 10.21 28.48
N VAL A 330 13.12 9.36 28.81
CA VAL A 330 12.97 7.89 28.71
C VAL A 330 11.91 7.38 29.68
N ILE A 331 11.95 7.80 30.95
CA ILE A 331 10.94 7.38 31.95
C ILE A 331 9.53 7.85 31.51
N GLY A 332 9.40 9.10 31.09
CA GLY A 332 8.12 9.65 30.61
C GLY A 332 7.60 8.95 29.37
N LEU A 333 8.49 8.60 28.44
CA LEU A 333 8.12 7.83 27.24
C LEU A 333 7.65 6.41 27.62
N CYS A 334 8.35 5.72 28.52
CA CYS A 334 7.93 4.40 29.02
C CYS A 334 6.54 4.45 29.67
N LEU A 335 6.29 5.46 30.50
CA LEU A 335 4.98 5.65 31.13
C LEU A 335 3.88 5.97 30.12
N THR A 336 4.21 6.74 29.08
CA THR A 336 3.27 7.07 28.00
C THR A 336 2.93 5.83 27.17
N PHE A 337 3.90 4.98 26.85
CA PHE A 337 3.63 3.68 26.20
C PHE A 337 2.72 2.80 27.06
N GLY A 338 2.99 2.68 28.36
CA GLY A 338 2.13 1.93 29.28
C GLY A 338 0.70 2.48 29.32
N MET A 339 0.56 3.80 29.36
CA MET A 339 -0.74 4.46 29.33
C MET A 339 -1.46 4.29 27.98
N ALA A 340 -0.73 4.43 26.85
CA ALA A 340 -1.28 4.18 25.51
C ALA A 340 -1.81 2.74 25.39
N THR A 341 -1.05 1.77 25.91
CA THR A 341 -1.47 0.36 25.96
C THR A 341 -2.72 0.17 26.82
N LEU A 342 -2.82 0.87 27.95
CA LEU A 342 -3.95 0.74 28.87
C LEU A 342 -5.22 1.41 28.34
N VAL A 343 -5.11 2.55 27.66
CA VAL A 343 -6.25 3.37 27.24
C VAL A 343 -6.71 3.01 25.81
N VAL A 344 -5.76 2.74 24.91
CA VAL A 344 -6.03 2.45 23.49
C VAL A 344 -5.84 0.97 23.19
N GLY A 345 -4.81 0.32 23.74
CA GLY A 345 -4.51 -1.10 23.60
C GLY A 345 -3.77 -1.47 22.30
N HIS A 346 -3.69 -0.56 21.34
CA HIS A 346 -3.01 -0.80 20.08
C HIS A 346 -2.38 0.48 19.52
N LEU A 347 -1.47 0.32 18.57
CA LEU A 347 -0.93 1.41 17.76
C LEU A 347 -1.25 1.16 16.29
N ASN A 348 -1.59 2.23 15.60
CA ASN A 348 -1.76 2.28 14.15
C ASN A 348 -0.59 3.05 13.50
N LEU A 349 -0.52 3.05 12.17
CA LEU A 349 0.55 3.69 11.41
C LEU A 349 0.73 5.18 11.78
N LEU A 350 -0.38 5.92 12.01
CA LEU A 350 -0.34 7.34 12.37
C LEU A 350 0.09 7.53 13.82
N SER A 351 -0.43 6.72 14.74
CA SER A 351 -0.14 6.87 16.16
C SER A 351 1.28 6.46 16.53
N MET A 352 1.97 5.60 15.75
CA MET A 352 3.35 5.18 16.02
C MET A 352 4.36 6.34 16.04
N VAL A 353 4.10 7.39 15.29
CA VAL A 353 5.00 8.56 15.21
C VAL A 353 5.04 9.36 16.52
N PHE A 354 4.15 9.05 17.49
CA PHE A 354 4.06 9.81 18.75
C PHE A 354 5.38 9.83 19.54
N ALA A 355 6.19 8.76 19.48
CA ALA A 355 7.39 8.66 20.31
C ALA A 355 8.46 9.72 19.98
N PRO A 356 8.96 9.86 18.72
CA PRO A 356 9.89 10.91 18.38
C PRO A 356 9.27 12.32 18.48
N LEU A 357 7.98 12.47 18.17
CA LEU A 357 7.27 13.74 18.30
C LEU A 357 7.20 14.19 19.76
N MET A 358 6.84 13.28 20.65
CA MET A 358 6.74 13.57 22.08
C MET A 358 8.09 13.92 22.67
N LEU A 359 9.19 13.20 22.31
CA LEU A 359 10.54 13.55 22.72
C LEU A 359 10.91 14.98 22.29
N GLY A 360 10.55 15.37 21.05
CA GLY A 360 10.78 16.72 20.55
C GLY A 360 10.07 17.80 21.38
N LEU A 361 8.79 17.59 21.70
CA LEU A 361 7.94 18.58 22.33
C LEU A 361 8.10 18.66 23.85
N THR A 362 8.51 17.60 24.54
CA THR A 362 8.45 17.55 26.01
C THR A 362 9.78 17.81 26.70
N ILE A 363 10.90 17.69 25.98
CA ILE A 363 12.23 18.03 26.47
C ILE A 363 12.33 19.52 26.87
N ASP A 364 11.48 20.34 26.32
CA ASP A 364 11.41 21.77 26.52
C ASP A 364 11.10 22.14 27.96
N TYR A 365 10.31 21.33 28.65
CA TYR A 365 9.95 21.54 30.06
C TYR A 365 11.19 21.55 30.96
N GLY A 366 12.09 20.58 30.77
CA GLY A 366 13.33 20.54 31.51
C GLY A 366 14.34 21.61 31.10
N ILE A 367 14.38 21.97 29.81
CA ILE A 367 15.24 23.04 29.30
C ILE A 367 14.88 24.38 29.96
N HIS A 368 13.60 24.76 29.97
CA HIS A 368 13.13 25.98 30.61
C HIS A 368 13.40 25.95 32.12
N TRP A 369 13.23 24.81 32.75
CA TRP A 369 13.54 24.61 34.16
C TRP A 369 15.04 24.79 34.45
N PHE A 370 15.97 24.16 33.68
CA PHE A 370 17.41 24.31 33.83
C PHE A 370 17.90 25.73 33.52
N CYS A 371 17.42 26.39 32.47
CA CYS A 371 17.78 27.77 32.16
C CYS A 371 17.39 28.71 33.30
N ARG A 372 16.25 28.44 33.96
CA ARG A 372 15.84 29.21 35.13
C ARG A 372 16.71 28.92 36.35
N LEU A 373 17.02 27.65 36.59
CA LEU A 373 17.91 27.23 37.67
C LEU A 373 19.29 27.93 37.54
N GLU A 374 19.87 27.94 36.34
CA GLU A 374 21.14 28.64 36.08
C GLU A 374 21.05 30.13 36.40
N GLU A 375 19.96 30.78 36.05
CA GLU A 375 19.77 32.22 36.32
C GLU A 375 19.65 32.49 37.81
N GLU A 376 18.87 31.69 38.56
CA GLU A 376 18.75 31.85 40.03
C GLU A 376 20.06 31.52 40.77
N GLN A 377 20.84 30.56 40.25
CA GLN A 377 22.18 30.27 40.79
C GLN A 377 23.16 31.41 40.59
N LYS A 378 23.10 32.16 39.47
CA LYS A 378 23.95 33.31 39.18
C LYS A 378 23.59 34.55 40.02
N ASN A 379 22.29 34.80 40.27
CA ASN A 379 21.81 36.02 40.88
C ASN A 379 21.94 36.07 42.41
N LYS A 380 22.03 34.91 43.07
CA LYS A 380 22.03 34.85 44.54
C LYS A 380 22.97 33.75 44.99
N LYS A 381 23.95 34.06 45.85
CA LYS A 381 24.84 33.10 46.55
C LYS A 381 24.01 32.25 47.58
N ARG A 382 22.97 31.57 47.12
CA ARG A 382 22.02 30.85 47.97
C ARG A 382 22.30 29.35 47.98
N CYS A 383 21.82 28.68 49.04
CA CYS A 383 21.82 27.24 49.18
C CYS A 383 20.93 26.60 48.09
N THR A 384 21.27 25.39 47.64
CA THR A 384 20.57 24.65 46.56
C THR A 384 19.07 24.53 46.77
N LEU A 385 18.61 24.31 47.97
CA LEU A 385 17.19 24.19 48.32
C LEU A 385 16.40 25.48 48.16
N GLU A 386 16.95 26.62 48.54
CA GLU A 386 16.28 27.91 48.29
C GLU A 386 16.24 28.23 46.83
N THR A 387 17.32 27.97 46.10
CA THR A 387 17.39 28.17 44.63
C THR A 387 16.37 27.31 43.93
N LEU A 388 16.20 26.05 44.32
CA LEU A 388 15.18 25.14 43.78
C LEU A 388 13.77 25.64 44.04
N SER A 389 13.47 26.14 45.26
CA SER A 389 12.16 26.68 45.59
C SER A 389 11.80 27.90 44.71
N TYR A 390 12.77 28.81 44.51
CA TYR A 390 12.58 29.98 43.61
C TYR A 390 12.48 29.60 42.15
N THR A 391 13.27 28.60 41.72
CA THR A 391 13.18 28.07 40.37
C THR A 391 11.80 27.48 40.10
N LEU A 392 11.30 26.65 41.02
CA LEU A 392 9.95 26.05 40.92
C LEU A 392 8.87 27.12 40.89
N GLN A 393 8.94 28.10 41.81
CA GLN A 393 7.95 29.19 41.86
C GLN A 393 7.86 30.04 40.61
N ARG A 394 8.98 30.21 39.89
CA ARG A 394 9.09 31.12 38.75
C ARG A 394 9.06 30.41 37.39
N ALA A 395 9.47 29.13 37.28
CA ALA A 395 9.43 28.36 36.05
C ALA A 395 8.16 27.53 35.92
N ALA A 396 7.69 26.87 36.99
CA ALA A 396 6.55 25.96 36.92
C ALA A 396 5.29 26.56 36.30
N PRO A 397 4.87 27.81 36.56
CA PRO A 397 3.69 28.38 35.93
C PRO A 397 3.78 28.41 34.41
N GLY A 398 4.90 28.86 33.86
CA GLY A 398 5.12 28.88 32.41
C GLY A 398 5.06 27.49 31.81
N ILE A 399 5.75 26.53 32.43
CA ILE A 399 5.81 25.13 31.98
C ILE A 399 4.43 24.47 32.03
N ILE A 400 3.68 24.64 33.15
CA ILE A 400 2.32 24.09 33.28
C ILE A 400 1.39 24.61 32.20
N TYR A 401 1.38 25.93 31.98
CA TYR A 401 0.51 26.53 30.97
C TYR A 401 0.90 26.12 29.54
N ALA A 402 2.19 26.03 29.25
CA ALA A 402 2.70 25.54 27.99
C ALA A 402 2.31 24.07 27.75
N ALA A 403 2.53 23.20 28.74
CA ALA A 403 2.15 21.79 28.66
C ALA A 403 0.64 21.57 28.49
N VAL A 404 -0.19 22.32 29.24
CA VAL A 404 -1.65 22.26 29.12
C VAL A 404 -2.08 22.77 27.75
N ALA A 405 -1.50 23.88 27.25
CA ALA A 405 -1.81 24.41 25.92
C ALA A 405 -1.45 23.38 24.82
N ALA A 406 -0.28 22.76 24.93
CA ALA A 406 0.14 21.71 24.02
C ALA A 406 -0.79 20.48 24.09
N ALA A 407 -1.21 20.04 25.28
CA ALA A 407 -2.21 18.96 25.39
C ALA A 407 -3.55 19.35 24.74
N PHE A 408 -3.98 20.59 24.90
CA PHE A 408 -5.20 21.11 24.27
C PHE A 408 -5.08 21.29 22.75
N SER A 409 -3.87 21.30 22.18
CA SER A 409 -3.69 21.30 20.71
C SER A 409 -3.99 19.95 20.10
N PHE A 410 -3.78 18.87 20.83
CA PHE A 410 -4.00 17.48 20.37
C PHE A 410 -5.38 16.93 20.76
N LEU A 411 -5.97 17.40 21.86
CA LEU A 411 -7.26 16.90 22.35
C LEU A 411 -8.40 17.02 21.32
N PRO A 412 -8.52 18.06 20.48
CA PRO A 412 -9.55 18.15 19.44
C PRO A 412 -9.51 17.04 18.40
N LEU A 413 -8.36 16.40 18.19
CA LEU A 413 -8.26 15.24 17.32
C LEU A 413 -9.18 14.10 17.74
N VAL A 414 -9.46 13.96 19.03
CA VAL A 414 -10.36 12.93 19.58
C VAL A 414 -11.80 13.07 19.04
N PHE A 415 -12.21 14.27 18.67
CA PHE A 415 -13.57 14.59 18.20
C PHE A 415 -13.72 14.59 16.66
N THR A 416 -12.70 14.16 15.93
CA THR A 416 -12.69 14.28 14.46
C THR A 416 -13.48 13.21 13.72
N GLY A 417 -13.95 12.15 14.40
CA GLY A 417 -14.58 10.99 13.72
C GLY A 417 -13.61 10.12 12.91
N PHE A 418 -12.32 10.46 12.87
CA PHE A 418 -11.26 9.64 12.27
C PHE A 418 -10.46 8.96 13.40
N LYS A 419 -10.68 7.66 13.59
CA LYS A 419 -10.20 6.90 14.75
C LYS A 419 -8.68 6.94 14.90
N GLY A 420 -7.94 6.78 13.79
CA GLY A 420 -6.47 6.81 13.84
C GLY A 420 -5.90 8.13 14.35
N LEU A 421 -6.51 9.27 13.97
CA LEU A 421 -6.13 10.60 14.47
C LEU A 421 -6.58 10.81 15.91
N ALA A 422 -7.77 10.32 16.27
CA ALA A 422 -8.31 10.43 17.61
C ALA A 422 -7.43 9.69 18.63
N GLU A 423 -6.99 8.49 18.31
CA GLU A 423 -6.08 7.70 19.13
C GLU A 423 -4.72 8.39 19.30
N MET A 424 -4.13 8.89 18.20
CA MET A 424 -2.88 9.65 18.26
C MET A 424 -3.02 10.91 19.13
N GLY A 425 -4.09 11.69 18.91
CA GLY A 425 -4.35 12.90 19.67
C GLY A 425 -4.49 12.64 21.16
N LEU A 426 -5.18 11.57 21.53
CA LEU A 426 -5.35 11.13 22.91
C LEU A 426 -4.01 10.72 23.55
N ILE A 427 -3.21 9.91 22.84
CA ILE A 427 -1.87 9.47 23.30
C ILE A 427 -0.96 10.67 23.53
N LEU A 428 -0.90 11.61 22.58
CA LEU A 428 -0.06 12.82 22.68
C LEU A 428 -0.53 13.74 23.81
N ALA A 429 -1.85 14.03 23.90
CA ALA A 429 -2.39 14.90 24.94
C ALA A 429 -2.11 14.34 26.35
N LEU A 430 -2.39 13.06 26.57
CA LEU A 430 -2.13 12.41 27.85
C LEU A 430 -0.62 12.25 28.11
N GLY A 431 0.17 11.93 27.10
CA GLY A 431 1.61 11.82 27.18
C GLY A 431 2.28 13.13 27.63
N MET A 432 1.82 14.27 27.10
CA MET A 432 2.29 15.58 27.54
C MET A 432 2.00 15.86 29.00
N LEU A 433 0.83 15.47 29.50
CA LEU A 433 0.48 15.60 30.93
C LEU A 433 1.30 14.66 31.79
N VAL A 434 1.56 13.44 31.35
CA VAL A 434 2.48 12.50 32.02
C VAL A 434 3.88 13.10 32.13
N MET A 435 4.42 13.62 31.00
CA MET A 435 5.74 14.25 30.99
C MET A 435 5.82 15.48 31.87
N LEU A 436 4.76 16.31 31.94
CA LEU A 436 4.68 17.45 32.86
C LEU A 436 4.83 16.98 34.31
N VAL A 437 4.13 15.93 34.72
CA VAL A 437 4.21 15.38 36.07
C VAL A 437 5.62 14.81 36.34
N VAL A 438 6.14 14.03 35.40
CA VAL A 438 7.51 13.46 35.50
C VAL A 438 8.54 14.57 35.67
N THR A 439 8.49 15.61 34.85
CA THR A 439 9.44 16.74 34.89
C THR A 439 9.32 17.53 36.18
N LEU A 440 8.13 17.89 36.62
CA LEU A 440 7.96 18.72 37.82
C LEU A 440 8.25 17.98 39.13
N VAL A 441 8.17 16.64 39.18
CA VAL A 441 8.39 15.83 40.36
C VAL A 441 9.76 15.16 40.38
N LEU A 442 10.11 14.49 39.29
CA LEU A 442 11.35 13.70 39.24
C LEU A 442 12.59 14.57 39.00
N LEU A 443 12.51 15.64 38.17
CA LEU A 443 13.65 16.49 37.86
C LEU A 443 14.22 17.18 39.13
N PRO A 444 13.41 17.85 39.98
CA PRO A 444 13.91 18.39 41.25
C PRO A 444 14.51 17.32 42.17
N ALA A 445 13.91 16.11 42.24
CA ALA A 445 14.43 15.00 43.04
C ALA A 445 15.82 14.55 42.55
N LEU A 446 16.01 14.43 41.22
CA LEU A 446 17.30 14.10 40.61
C LEU A 446 18.37 15.16 40.91
N VAL A 447 18.01 16.45 40.81
CA VAL A 447 18.95 17.55 41.13
C VAL A 447 19.34 17.56 42.60
N ILE A 448 18.41 17.32 43.54
CA ILE A 448 18.71 17.23 44.95
C ILE A 448 19.74 16.12 45.26
N VAL A 449 19.61 14.97 44.59
CA VAL A 449 20.52 13.83 44.77
C VAL A 449 21.89 14.04 44.11
N THR A 450 21.94 14.70 42.95
CA THR A 450 23.16 14.76 42.11
C THR A 450 23.97 16.04 42.30
N GLU A 451 23.32 17.17 42.61
CA GLU A 451 24.01 18.46 42.78
C GLU A 451 24.21 18.74 44.28
N LYS A 452 25.45 18.50 44.77
CA LYS A 452 25.85 18.92 46.13
C LYS A 452 25.94 20.45 46.18
N CYS A 453 25.54 21.04 47.34
CA CYS A 453 25.68 22.48 47.61
C CYS A 453 27.11 22.98 47.42
N ARG A 454 27.45 23.43 46.24
CA ARG A 454 28.65 24.21 45.97
C ARG A 454 28.24 25.54 45.35
N PRO A 455 28.76 26.69 45.86
CA PRO A 455 28.56 27.97 45.14
C PRO A 455 29.13 27.82 43.73
N ALA A 456 28.31 28.01 42.73
CA ALA A 456 28.72 27.90 41.36
C ALA A 456 29.76 29.02 41.04
N GLN A 457 30.98 28.65 40.70
CA GLN A 457 31.90 29.50 39.99
C GLN A 457 31.45 29.55 38.53
N VAL A 458 30.54 30.50 38.22
CA VAL A 458 30.09 30.69 36.84
C VAL A 458 30.85 31.87 36.25
N PRO A 459 31.52 31.73 35.08
CA PRO A 459 32.10 32.86 34.40
C PRO A 459 31.08 33.96 34.16
N HIS A 460 31.44 35.19 34.44
CA HIS A 460 30.61 36.36 34.10
C HIS A 460 30.64 36.50 32.58
N GLU A 461 29.65 35.93 31.90
CA GLU A 461 29.33 36.35 30.56
C GLU A 461 28.55 37.67 30.65
N ASN A 462 29.19 38.76 30.46
CA ASN A 462 28.56 40.03 30.10
C ASN A 462 27.90 39.84 28.74
N GLY A 463 26.65 39.34 28.73
CA GLY A 463 25.93 39.05 27.51
C GLY A 463 25.52 40.36 26.80
N THR A 464 26.39 40.78 25.90
CA THR A 464 25.95 41.71 24.85
C THR A 464 24.85 41.04 24.02
N PRO A 465 23.75 41.72 23.71
CA PRO A 465 22.69 41.16 22.88
C PRO A 465 23.29 40.71 21.54
N ARG A 466 23.06 39.45 21.17
CA ARG A 466 23.55 38.89 19.89
C ARG A 466 23.00 39.69 18.72
N PRO A 467 23.72 39.85 17.59
CA PRO A 467 23.39 40.80 16.50
C PRO A 467 21.95 40.69 15.96
N PHE A 468 21.37 39.48 15.99
CA PHE A 468 20.01 39.25 15.52
C PHE A 468 18.91 39.87 16.45
N LEU A 469 19.06 39.72 17.75
CA LEU A 469 18.22 40.38 18.75
C LEU A 469 18.41 41.90 18.75
N ALA A 470 19.60 42.40 18.43
CA ALA A 470 19.88 43.84 18.34
C ALA A 470 19.12 44.54 17.21
N LEU A 471 18.80 43.85 16.10
CA LEU A 471 18.04 44.42 14.98
C LEU A 471 16.56 44.57 15.34
N ALA A 472 15.95 43.58 16.01
CA ALA A 472 14.58 43.65 16.54
C ALA A 472 14.42 44.82 17.53
N TRP A 473 15.49 45.13 18.26
CA TRP A 473 15.54 46.24 19.18
C TRP A 473 15.65 47.63 18.52
N LYS A 474 16.49 47.77 17.48
CA LYS A 474 16.77 49.03 16.84
C LYS A 474 15.66 49.52 15.93
N ARG A 475 14.97 48.60 15.21
CA ARG A 475 13.92 48.91 14.22
C ARG A 475 12.69 47.99 14.35
N PRO A 476 11.95 48.04 15.49
CA PRO A 476 10.85 47.11 15.73
C PRO A 476 9.72 47.22 14.70
N GLY A 477 9.42 48.40 14.19
CA GLY A 477 8.40 48.57 13.16
C GLY A 477 8.71 47.87 11.84
N VAL A 478 10.00 47.89 11.41
CA VAL A 478 10.40 47.21 10.17
C VAL A 478 10.23 45.68 10.28
N ILE A 479 10.61 45.09 11.42
CA ILE A 479 10.49 43.65 11.66
C ILE A 479 9.03 43.23 11.75
N ALA A 480 8.20 44.06 12.42
CA ALA A 480 6.76 43.81 12.49
C ALA A 480 6.10 43.83 11.09
N VAL A 481 6.40 44.80 10.25
CA VAL A 481 5.86 44.91 8.90
C VAL A 481 6.35 43.79 8.01
N LEU A 482 7.66 43.43 8.03
CA LEU A 482 8.21 42.31 7.25
C LEU A 482 7.62 40.98 7.71
N GLY A 483 7.51 40.76 9.02
CA GLY A 483 6.93 39.51 9.56
C GLY A 483 5.48 39.31 9.16
N LEU A 484 4.65 40.37 9.27
CA LEU A 484 3.24 40.36 8.86
C LEU A 484 3.08 40.30 7.33
N GLY A 485 3.95 40.96 6.58
CA GLY A 485 3.95 40.91 5.11
C GLY A 485 4.22 39.49 4.59
N MET A 486 5.24 38.83 5.13
CA MET A 486 5.52 37.41 4.79
C MET A 486 4.40 36.45 5.26
N MET A 487 3.75 36.75 6.38
CA MET A 487 2.57 36.00 6.84
C MET A 487 1.40 36.12 5.85
N ALA A 488 1.13 37.35 5.37
CA ALA A 488 0.08 37.59 4.38
C ALA A 488 0.36 36.89 3.05
N LEU A 489 1.63 36.88 2.59
CA LEU A 489 2.06 36.10 1.42
C LEU A 489 1.83 34.61 1.64
N GLY A 490 2.06 34.08 2.86
CA GLY A 490 1.79 32.69 3.21
C GLY A 490 0.31 32.32 3.10
N GLY A 491 -0.59 33.27 3.43
CA GLY A 491 -2.03 33.07 3.20
C GLY A 491 -2.39 32.95 1.72
N LEU A 492 -1.71 33.71 0.85
CA LEU A 492 -1.87 33.61 -0.61
C LEU A 492 -1.26 32.29 -1.15
N SER A 493 -0.12 31.86 -0.61
CA SER A 493 0.54 30.62 -1.01
C SER A 493 -0.30 29.37 -0.71
N LEU A 494 -1.20 29.40 0.27
CA LEU A 494 -2.08 28.30 0.62
C LEU A 494 -2.95 27.84 -0.55
N SER A 495 -3.39 28.75 -1.43
CA SER A 495 -4.19 28.43 -2.61
C SER A 495 -3.41 27.67 -3.69
N HIS A 496 -2.08 27.64 -3.61
CA HIS A 496 -1.19 26.98 -4.55
C HIS A 496 -0.58 25.70 -3.99
N VAL A 497 -0.81 25.37 -2.72
CA VAL A 497 -0.32 24.13 -2.12
C VAL A 497 -1.35 23.02 -2.38
N ASN A 498 -0.95 22.05 -3.18
CA ASN A 498 -1.75 20.89 -3.52
C ASN A 498 -1.81 19.89 -2.36
N PHE A 499 -2.80 18.99 -2.44
CA PHE A 499 -2.93 17.88 -1.50
C PHE A 499 -2.71 16.56 -2.24
N ASP A 500 -1.62 15.84 -1.92
CA ASP A 500 -1.33 14.50 -2.46
C ASP A 500 -1.96 13.44 -1.55
N LEU A 501 -3.00 12.79 -2.06
CA LEU A 501 -3.73 11.74 -1.36
C LEU A 501 -3.30 10.33 -1.79
N ASN A 502 -2.33 10.21 -2.71
CA ASN A 502 -1.84 8.94 -3.21
C ASN A 502 -1.00 8.21 -2.13
N PRO A 503 -1.50 7.11 -1.55
CA PRO A 503 -0.78 6.42 -0.48
C PRO A 503 0.48 5.71 -0.98
N LEU A 504 0.59 5.36 -2.26
CA LEU A 504 1.81 4.76 -2.83
C LEU A 504 2.96 5.76 -2.88
N HIS A 505 2.66 7.07 -3.04
CA HIS A 505 3.69 8.11 -2.99
C HIS A 505 4.30 8.28 -1.59
N LEU A 506 3.58 7.87 -0.55
CA LEU A 506 4.04 7.96 0.84
C LEU A 506 4.96 6.81 1.23
N GLN A 507 4.80 5.66 0.61
CA GLN A 507 5.56 4.46 0.92
C GLN A 507 7.00 4.53 0.39
N ASN A 508 7.85 3.64 0.90
CA ASN A 508 9.22 3.50 0.39
C ASN A 508 9.19 2.83 -0.99
N GLN A 509 9.51 3.61 -2.02
CA GLN A 509 9.50 3.21 -3.42
C GLN A 509 10.46 2.06 -3.77
N ASN A 510 11.40 1.72 -2.88
CA ASN A 510 12.35 0.63 -3.06
C ASN A 510 11.88 -0.69 -2.42
N THR A 511 10.71 -0.70 -1.78
CA THR A 511 10.15 -1.91 -1.18
C THR A 511 9.67 -2.85 -2.28
N GLU A 512 9.87 -4.15 -2.12
CA GLU A 512 9.53 -5.15 -3.13
C GLU A 512 8.06 -5.08 -3.54
N SER A 513 7.14 -4.99 -2.58
CA SER A 513 5.71 -4.92 -2.83
C SER A 513 5.32 -3.69 -3.66
N VAL A 514 5.88 -2.51 -3.35
CA VAL A 514 5.62 -1.27 -4.08
C VAL A 514 6.20 -1.33 -5.50
N VAL A 515 7.42 -1.87 -5.66
CA VAL A 515 8.07 -2.02 -6.99
C VAL A 515 7.23 -2.89 -7.91
N TRP A 516 6.70 -4.02 -7.42
CA TRP A 516 5.89 -4.91 -8.24
C TRP A 516 4.50 -4.36 -8.50
N GLU A 517 3.88 -3.68 -7.54
CA GLU A 517 2.59 -2.98 -7.74
C GLU A 517 2.70 -1.92 -8.83
N MET A 518 3.72 -1.06 -8.74
CA MET A 518 3.96 -0.01 -9.75
C MET A 518 4.25 -0.58 -11.14
N LYS A 519 4.92 -1.73 -11.22
CA LYS A 519 5.14 -2.43 -12.51
C LYS A 519 3.82 -2.95 -13.10
N LEU A 520 2.98 -3.57 -12.29
CA LEU A 520 1.67 -4.06 -12.73
C LEU A 520 0.80 -2.92 -13.27
N LEU A 521 0.71 -1.83 -12.53
CA LEU A 521 -0.07 -0.65 -12.92
C LEU A 521 0.44 -0.03 -14.22
N LYS A 522 1.76 0.16 -14.34
CA LYS A 522 2.38 0.85 -15.47
C LYS A 522 2.39 0.00 -16.75
N ASP A 523 2.74 -1.27 -16.62
CA ASP A 523 3.06 -2.12 -17.77
C ASP A 523 1.86 -2.93 -18.26
N SER A 524 0.91 -3.28 -17.39
CA SER A 524 -0.23 -4.14 -17.74
C SER A 524 -1.59 -3.47 -17.50
N ARG A 525 -1.61 -2.28 -16.90
CA ARG A 525 -2.83 -1.60 -16.42
C ARG A 525 -3.68 -2.49 -15.50
N TYR A 526 -3.07 -3.53 -14.92
CA TYR A 526 -3.72 -4.39 -13.95
C TYR A 526 -3.70 -3.72 -12.58
N SER A 527 -4.86 -3.52 -11.98
CA SER A 527 -4.98 -3.01 -10.62
C SER A 527 -5.27 -4.17 -9.68
N THR A 528 -4.61 -4.20 -8.53
CA THR A 528 -4.95 -5.15 -7.45
C THR A 528 -6.20 -4.72 -6.71
N ALA A 529 -6.56 -3.44 -6.80
CA ALA A 529 -7.75 -2.87 -6.17
C ALA A 529 -8.94 -2.86 -7.14
N TYR A 530 -10.11 -3.30 -6.69
CA TYR A 530 -11.34 -3.37 -7.47
C TYR A 530 -12.56 -2.86 -6.70
N GLY A 531 -13.55 -2.36 -7.45
CA GLY A 531 -14.87 -2.07 -6.90
C GLY A 531 -15.71 -3.35 -6.83
N ALA A 532 -16.45 -3.53 -5.74
CA ALA A 532 -17.27 -4.71 -5.50
C ALA A 532 -18.77 -4.36 -5.47
N LEU A 533 -19.55 -5.06 -6.28
CA LEU A 533 -21.02 -4.97 -6.32
C LEU A 533 -21.61 -6.37 -6.14
N THR A 534 -22.83 -6.45 -5.63
CA THR A 534 -23.54 -7.73 -5.49
C THR A 534 -24.81 -7.76 -6.33
N ALA A 535 -25.26 -8.96 -6.67
CA ALA A 535 -26.52 -9.21 -7.33
C ALA A 535 -27.19 -10.44 -6.71
N ASN A 536 -28.53 -10.41 -6.60
CA ASN A 536 -29.31 -11.51 -6.02
C ASN A 536 -29.77 -12.52 -7.08
N SER A 537 -29.63 -12.18 -8.36
CA SER A 537 -29.99 -13.05 -9.48
C SER A 537 -28.99 -12.92 -10.62
N LEU A 538 -29.00 -13.92 -11.52
CA LEU A 538 -28.15 -13.93 -12.70
C LEU A 538 -28.54 -12.78 -13.67
N GLU A 539 -29.81 -12.48 -13.77
CA GLU A 539 -30.34 -11.41 -14.62
C GLU A 539 -29.90 -10.03 -14.12
N GLU A 540 -29.94 -9.82 -12.80
CA GLU A 540 -29.42 -8.60 -12.17
C GLU A 540 -27.91 -8.47 -12.38
N LEU A 541 -27.17 -9.58 -12.23
CA LEU A 541 -25.74 -9.65 -12.48
C LEU A 541 -25.38 -9.21 -13.90
N GLU A 542 -26.09 -9.79 -14.90
CA GLU A 542 -25.89 -9.45 -16.31
C GLU A 542 -26.23 -7.99 -16.62
N ALA A 543 -27.34 -7.49 -16.05
CA ALA A 543 -27.75 -6.10 -16.22
C ALA A 543 -26.75 -5.12 -15.65
N LYS A 544 -26.24 -5.39 -14.43
CA LYS A 544 -25.19 -4.57 -13.80
C LYS A 544 -23.88 -4.67 -14.58
N ALA A 545 -23.45 -5.87 -14.97
CA ALA A 545 -22.24 -6.08 -15.74
C ALA A 545 -22.25 -5.34 -17.09
N ARG A 546 -23.38 -5.33 -17.78
CA ARG A 546 -23.55 -4.59 -19.05
C ARG A 546 -23.42 -3.10 -18.85
N LYS A 547 -24.11 -2.52 -17.85
CA LYS A 547 -24.01 -1.09 -17.54
C LYS A 547 -22.59 -0.68 -17.17
N LEU A 548 -21.90 -1.51 -16.37
CA LEU A 548 -20.53 -1.24 -15.94
C LEU A 548 -19.53 -1.24 -17.11
N LYS A 549 -19.69 -2.17 -18.07
CA LYS A 549 -18.82 -2.24 -19.26
C LYS A 549 -18.96 -1.04 -20.20
N GLU A 550 -20.08 -0.31 -20.16
CA GLU A 550 -20.32 0.90 -20.95
C GLU A 550 -19.62 2.14 -20.34
N LEU A 551 -19.15 2.06 -19.09
CA LEU A 551 -18.54 3.18 -18.39
C LEU A 551 -17.07 3.35 -18.80
N PRO A 552 -16.63 4.57 -19.14
CA PRO A 552 -15.27 4.82 -19.62
C PRO A 552 -14.20 4.64 -18.52
N THR A 553 -14.60 4.65 -17.25
CA THR A 553 -13.71 4.46 -16.10
C THR A 553 -13.49 3.00 -15.74
N VAL A 554 -14.20 2.08 -16.39
CA VAL A 554 -14.11 0.65 -16.16
C VAL A 554 -13.25 -0.01 -17.24
N SER A 555 -12.26 -0.78 -16.84
CA SER A 555 -11.44 -1.59 -17.73
C SER A 555 -12.16 -2.89 -18.09
N HIS A 556 -12.45 -3.68 -17.07
CA HIS A 556 -13.17 -4.94 -17.22
C HIS A 556 -13.97 -5.27 -15.96
N VAL A 557 -14.90 -6.21 -16.10
CA VAL A 557 -15.74 -6.70 -15.01
C VAL A 557 -15.56 -8.20 -14.90
N GLU A 558 -15.16 -8.67 -13.72
CA GLU A 558 -15.08 -10.09 -13.39
C GLU A 558 -16.27 -10.50 -12.54
N SER A 559 -16.84 -11.65 -12.86
CA SER A 559 -17.94 -12.26 -12.10
C SER A 559 -18.02 -13.75 -12.41
N ALA A 560 -18.96 -14.44 -11.82
CA ALA A 560 -19.26 -15.83 -12.20
C ALA A 560 -19.57 -15.98 -13.70
N LEU A 561 -20.09 -14.93 -14.35
CA LEU A 561 -20.36 -14.91 -15.80
C LEU A 561 -19.10 -14.98 -16.65
N SER A 562 -17.97 -14.46 -16.15
CA SER A 562 -16.68 -14.50 -16.88
C SER A 562 -16.17 -15.93 -17.11
N PHE A 563 -16.68 -16.88 -16.34
CA PHE A 563 -16.37 -18.31 -16.43
C PHE A 563 -17.46 -19.12 -17.10
N LEU A 564 -18.51 -18.47 -17.58
CA LEU A 564 -19.57 -19.09 -18.37
C LEU A 564 -19.46 -18.65 -19.83
N PRO A 565 -19.72 -19.53 -20.80
CA PRO A 565 -19.60 -19.18 -22.22
C PRO A 565 -20.66 -18.14 -22.59
N SER A 566 -20.29 -17.17 -23.42
CA SER A 566 -21.19 -16.15 -23.96
C SER A 566 -21.89 -16.64 -25.25
N GLY A 567 -23.12 -16.11 -25.54
CA GLY A 567 -23.83 -16.41 -26.79
C GLY A 567 -24.17 -17.88 -26.96
N VAL A 568 -24.45 -18.58 -25.88
CA VAL A 568 -24.69 -20.03 -25.83
C VAL A 568 -25.75 -20.50 -26.81
N GLU A 569 -26.85 -19.78 -26.97
CA GLU A 569 -27.97 -20.18 -27.88
C GLU A 569 -27.55 -20.23 -29.36
N ALA A 570 -26.85 -19.19 -29.83
CA ALA A 570 -26.34 -19.14 -31.20
C ALA A 570 -25.26 -20.20 -31.45
N LYS A 571 -24.32 -20.40 -30.53
CA LYS A 571 -23.31 -21.44 -30.63
C LYS A 571 -23.89 -22.82 -30.59
N ARG A 572 -24.89 -23.06 -29.76
CA ARG A 572 -25.64 -24.34 -29.66
C ARG A 572 -26.40 -24.67 -30.96
N ALA A 573 -26.97 -23.67 -31.63
CA ALA A 573 -27.56 -23.91 -32.94
C ALA A 573 -26.52 -24.40 -33.96
N MET A 574 -25.31 -23.82 -33.99
CA MET A 574 -24.22 -24.28 -34.85
C MET A 574 -23.77 -25.72 -34.51
N LEU A 575 -23.67 -26.04 -33.19
CA LEU A 575 -23.32 -27.38 -32.73
C LEU A 575 -24.36 -28.41 -33.07
N GLN A 576 -25.65 -28.07 -33.04
CA GLN A 576 -26.75 -28.98 -33.41
C GLN A 576 -26.70 -29.41 -34.87
N GLU A 577 -26.26 -28.55 -35.77
CA GLU A 577 -26.10 -28.91 -37.20
C GLU A 577 -24.99 -29.97 -37.42
N MET A 578 -23.97 -30.04 -36.55
CA MET A 578 -22.90 -31.05 -36.63
C MET A 578 -23.33 -32.38 -36.00
N LYS A 579 -24.28 -32.40 -35.09
CA LYS A 579 -24.68 -33.55 -34.29
C LYS A 579 -25.00 -34.82 -35.13
N PRO A 580 -25.72 -34.76 -36.28
CA PRO A 580 -26.00 -35.97 -37.07
C PRO A 580 -24.76 -36.67 -37.58
N LEU A 581 -23.68 -35.91 -37.87
CA LEU A 581 -22.41 -36.44 -38.35
C LEU A 581 -21.75 -37.33 -37.30
N PHE A 582 -21.75 -36.83 -36.06
CA PHE A 582 -21.09 -37.50 -34.93
C PHE A 582 -21.86 -38.70 -34.38
N ALA A 583 -23.17 -38.77 -34.65
CA ALA A 583 -24.01 -39.93 -34.27
C ALA A 583 -23.74 -41.17 -35.11
N GLN A 584 -23.23 -41.00 -36.32
CA GLN A 584 -23.04 -42.07 -37.32
C GLN A 584 -21.57 -42.60 -37.40
N MET A 585 -20.60 -41.87 -36.82
CA MET A 585 -19.17 -42.21 -36.94
C MET A 585 -18.55 -42.56 -35.59
N GLU A 586 -17.72 -43.60 -35.57
CA GLU A 586 -16.90 -44.00 -34.45
C GLU A 586 -15.48 -44.28 -34.94
N PHE A 587 -14.49 -43.77 -34.19
CA PHE A 587 -13.07 -44.06 -34.50
C PHE A 587 -12.50 -45.04 -33.48
N PRO A 588 -11.85 -46.14 -33.91
CA PRO A 588 -11.08 -46.99 -33.00
C PRO A 588 -9.82 -46.26 -32.54
N GLY A 589 -9.37 -46.52 -31.32
CA GLY A 589 -8.16 -45.88 -30.76
C GLY A 589 -6.83 -46.42 -31.30
N ALA A 590 -6.91 -47.53 -32.06
CA ALA A 590 -5.78 -48.14 -32.74
C ALA A 590 -6.30 -48.85 -33.99
N PRO A 591 -5.52 -48.92 -35.07
CA PRO A 591 -5.89 -49.63 -36.28
C PRO A 591 -6.01 -51.13 -36.02
N ALA A 592 -7.07 -51.77 -36.52
CA ALA A 592 -7.26 -53.23 -36.43
C ALA A 592 -6.26 -53.95 -37.28
N THR A 593 -5.86 -53.35 -38.40
CA THR A 593 -4.83 -53.87 -39.33
C THR A 593 -3.80 -52.76 -39.57
N PRO A 594 -2.57 -52.87 -39.03
CA PRO A 594 -1.52 -51.86 -39.27
C PRO A 594 -1.18 -51.71 -40.75
N SER A 595 -0.84 -50.52 -41.17
CA SER A 595 -0.45 -50.21 -42.55
C SER A 595 0.86 -50.90 -42.93
N HIS A 596 0.84 -51.58 -44.07
CA HIS A 596 2.04 -52.16 -44.60
C HIS A 596 2.89 -51.09 -45.30
N PRO A 597 4.20 -50.98 -45.03
CA PRO A 597 5.05 -49.92 -45.58
C PRO A 597 5.05 -49.80 -47.10
N GLN A 598 5.04 -50.92 -47.84
CA GLN A 598 5.02 -50.95 -49.29
C GLN A 598 3.69 -50.43 -49.88
N GLU A 599 2.55 -50.88 -49.35
CA GLU A 599 1.25 -50.38 -49.77
C GLU A 599 1.07 -48.90 -49.48
N LEU A 600 1.55 -48.48 -48.33
CA LEU A 600 1.54 -47.06 -47.96
C LEU A 600 2.41 -46.20 -48.92
N ALA A 601 3.63 -46.70 -49.25
CA ALA A 601 4.51 -46.05 -50.18
C ALA A 601 3.90 -45.91 -51.61
N GLU A 602 3.17 -46.91 -52.07
CA GLU A 602 2.43 -46.86 -53.34
C GLU A 602 1.33 -45.77 -53.34
N VAL A 603 0.53 -45.70 -52.24
CA VAL A 603 -0.51 -44.69 -52.15
C VAL A 603 0.08 -43.30 -52.10
N LEU A 604 1.14 -43.06 -51.30
CA LEU A 604 1.87 -41.81 -51.25
C LEU A 604 2.50 -41.44 -52.57
N GLY A 605 3.01 -42.45 -53.35
CA GLY A 605 3.52 -42.26 -54.71
C GLY A 605 2.48 -41.73 -55.66
N ARG A 606 1.24 -42.21 -55.61
CA ARG A 606 0.09 -41.68 -56.39
C ARG A 606 -0.24 -40.25 -56.04
N ILE A 607 -0.25 -39.89 -54.72
CA ILE A 607 -0.44 -38.54 -54.27
C ILE A 607 0.67 -37.64 -54.76
N ASN A 608 1.95 -38.05 -54.61
CA ASN A 608 3.10 -37.27 -55.07
C ASN A 608 3.07 -37.00 -56.57
N PHE A 609 2.71 -38.02 -57.38
CA PHE A 609 2.53 -37.82 -58.81
C PHE A 609 1.50 -36.73 -59.16
N LYS A 610 0.35 -36.78 -58.53
CA LYS A 610 -0.73 -35.77 -58.76
C LYS A 610 -0.34 -34.38 -58.30
N LEU A 611 0.25 -34.23 -57.12
CA LEU A 611 0.71 -32.95 -56.63
C LEU A 611 1.88 -32.39 -57.45
N THR A 612 2.73 -33.26 -58.00
CA THR A 612 3.77 -32.82 -58.94
C THR A 612 3.19 -32.33 -60.27
N GLN A 613 2.12 -32.96 -60.79
CA GLN A 613 1.39 -32.40 -61.94
C GLN A 613 0.75 -31.05 -61.63
N ALA A 614 0.07 -30.92 -60.47
CA ALA A 614 -0.49 -29.66 -60.06
C ALA A 614 0.59 -28.56 -59.88
N ARG A 615 1.76 -28.89 -59.32
CA ARG A 615 2.91 -27.99 -59.23
C ARG A 615 3.37 -27.46 -60.61
N ASN A 616 3.50 -28.35 -61.57
CA ASN A 616 3.94 -27.97 -62.91
C ASN A 616 2.94 -27.05 -63.63
N GLY A 617 1.64 -27.22 -63.37
CA GLY A 617 0.60 -26.31 -63.83
C GLY A 617 0.63 -24.91 -63.21
N LEU A 618 1.26 -24.81 -62.02
CA LEU A 618 1.37 -23.55 -61.25
C LEU A 618 2.75 -22.85 -61.41
N GLU A 619 3.62 -23.30 -62.29
CA GLU A 619 4.96 -22.70 -62.48
C GLU A 619 4.92 -21.20 -62.81
N ASN A 620 3.92 -20.75 -63.54
CA ASN A 620 3.73 -19.35 -63.95
C ASN A 620 2.77 -18.55 -63.08
N ALA A 621 2.23 -19.15 -61.98
CA ALA A 621 1.34 -18.45 -61.08
C ALA A 621 2.14 -17.64 -60.03
N GLU A 622 1.61 -16.51 -59.58
CA GLU A 622 2.16 -15.73 -58.45
C GLU A 622 2.35 -16.61 -57.22
N ASP A 623 3.30 -16.22 -56.36
CA ASP A 623 3.65 -16.97 -55.14
C ASP A 623 2.47 -16.97 -54.15
N SER A 624 1.60 -17.98 -54.27
CA SER A 624 0.40 -18.16 -53.41
C SER A 624 0.69 -19.14 -52.28
N VAL A 625 -0.13 -19.04 -51.21
CA VAL A 625 -0.08 -19.98 -50.08
C VAL A 625 -0.19 -21.43 -50.57
N THR A 626 -1.06 -21.68 -51.53
CA THR A 626 -1.30 -23.01 -52.12
C THR A 626 -0.08 -23.54 -52.84
N LYS A 627 0.65 -22.70 -53.60
CA LYS A 627 1.90 -23.11 -54.29
C LYS A 627 2.96 -23.52 -53.29
N ARG A 628 3.11 -22.80 -52.17
CA ARG A 628 4.04 -23.15 -51.08
C ARG A 628 3.65 -24.47 -50.40
N GLN A 629 2.36 -24.69 -50.11
CA GLN A 629 1.88 -25.92 -49.54
C GLN A 629 2.12 -27.13 -50.45
N ILE A 630 1.93 -27.03 -51.75
CA ILE A 630 2.19 -28.08 -52.71
C ILE A 630 3.68 -28.40 -52.80
N LEU A 631 4.55 -27.40 -52.84
CA LEU A 631 6.01 -27.58 -52.85
C LEU A 631 6.47 -28.32 -51.61
N GLU A 632 5.95 -27.95 -50.45
CA GLU A 632 6.25 -28.62 -49.19
C GLU A 632 5.73 -30.07 -49.20
N ALA A 633 4.47 -30.27 -49.59
CA ALA A 633 3.88 -31.61 -49.66
C ALA A 633 4.68 -32.55 -50.55
N THR A 634 5.06 -32.10 -51.75
CA THR A 634 5.85 -32.93 -52.70
C THR A 634 7.24 -33.26 -52.17
N SER A 635 7.89 -32.32 -51.44
CA SER A 635 9.20 -32.59 -50.82
C SER A 635 9.10 -33.60 -49.69
N LEU A 636 8.08 -33.44 -48.81
CA LEU A 636 7.83 -34.37 -47.69
C LEU A 636 7.43 -35.76 -48.19
N LEU A 637 6.54 -35.86 -49.16
CA LEU A 637 6.14 -37.10 -49.76
C LEU A 637 7.34 -37.87 -50.37
N HIS A 638 8.17 -37.18 -51.13
CA HIS A 638 9.36 -37.79 -51.70
C HIS A 638 10.26 -38.39 -50.60
N ARG A 639 10.49 -37.68 -49.54
CA ARG A 639 11.34 -38.09 -48.44
C ARG A 639 10.73 -39.24 -47.64
N VAL A 640 9.44 -39.19 -47.33
CA VAL A 640 8.73 -40.26 -46.64
C VAL A 640 8.71 -41.57 -47.48
N ILE A 641 8.47 -41.47 -48.79
CA ILE A 641 8.49 -42.60 -49.69
C ILE A 641 9.90 -43.28 -49.72
N LEU A 642 10.97 -42.45 -49.79
CA LEU A 642 12.32 -42.95 -49.71
C LEU A 642 12.59 -43.70 -48.41
N LEU A 643 12.15 -43.15 -47.26
CA LEU A 643 12.31 -43.75 -45.96
C LEU A 643 11.53 -45.10 -45.84
N LEU A 644 10.31 -45.14 -46.37
CA LEU A 644 9.51 -46.38 -46.37
C LEU A 644 10.12 -47.47 -47.25
N ASN A 645 10.73 -47.10 -48.40
CA ASN A 645 11.33 -48.05 -49.34
C ASN A 645 12.76 -48.49 -48.94
N SER A 646 13.50 -47.57 -48.24
CA SER A 646 14.89 -47.86 -47.86
C SER A 646 15.05 -48.66 -46.56
N GLN A 647 14.00 -48.69 -45.74
CA GLN A 647 14.07 -49.27 -44.38
C GLN A 647 13.10 -50.44 -44.20
N LEU A 648 13.39 -51.56 -44.80
CA LEU A 648 12.69 -52.84 -44.51
C LEU A 648 13.17 -53.51 -43.23
N HIS A 649 13.84 -52.75 -42.35
CA HIS A 649 14.28 -53.28 -41.06
C HIS A 649 13.12 -53.30 -40.04
N PRO A 650 13.10 -54.27 -39.10
CA PRO A 650 12.05 -54.37 -38.07
C PRO A 650 11.81 -53.10 -37.27
N GLU A 651 12.86 -52.31 -37.07
CA GLU A 651 12.74 -51.01 -36.36
C GLU A 651 11.89 -49.96 -37.07
N SER A 652 11.95 -49.91 -38.41
CA SER A 652 11.20 -48.94 -39.21
C SER A 652 9.72 -49.26 -39.23
N VAL A 653 9.42 -50.57 -39.30
CA VAL A 653 8.05 -51.07 -39.20
C VAL A 653 7.48 -50.75 -37.81
N ALA A 654 8.29 -50.94 -36.76
CA ALA A 654 7.88 -50.61 -35.39
C ALA A 654 7.67 -49.09 -35.20
N ARG A 655 8.51 -48.26 -35.81
CA ARG A 655 8.36 -46.76 -35.78
C ARG A 655 7.10 -46.30 -36.53
N LEU A 656 6.81 -46.90 -37.67
CA LEU A 656 5.59 -46.63 -38.43
C LEU A 656 4.36 -47.01 -37.63
N ALA A 657 4.35 -48.25 -37.08
CA ALA A 657 3.25 -48.73 -36.26
C ALA A 657 3.06 -47.89 -34.99
N TYR A 658 4.15 -47.43 -34.37
CA TYR A 658 4.05 -46.49 -33.25
C TYR A 658 3.40 -45.16 -33.63
N PHE A 659 3.83 -44.56 -34.77
CA PHE A 659 3.25 -43.33 -35.28
C PHE A 659 1.76 -43.48 -35.56
N GLU A 660 1.41 -44.57 -36.29
CA GLU A 660 0.06 -44.93 -36.67
C GLU A 660 -0.84 -45.09 -35.43
N ASN A 661 -0.42 -45.84 -34.41
CA ASN A 661 -1.18 -46.04 -33.19
C ASN A 661 -1.37 -44.71 -32.44
N ARG A 662 -0.33 -43.87 -32.39
CA ARG A 662 -0.46 -42.54 -31.75
C ARG A 662 -1.39 -41.60 -32.50
N PHE A 663 -1.32 -41.59 -33.81
CA PHE A 663 -2.17 -40.77 -34.68
C PHE A 663 -3.65 -41.14 -34.53
N PHE A 664 -3.98 -42.45 -34.53
CA PHE A 664 -5.37 -42.89 -34.38
C PHE A 664 -5.89 -42.75 -32.93
N ALA A 665 -5.05 -42.96 -31.94
CA ALA A 665 -5.39 -42.68 -30.55
C ALA A 665 -5.71 -41.16 -30.37
N ASP A 666 -4.94 -40.31 -30.99
CA ASP A 666 -5.11 -38.86 -30.94
C ASP A 666 -6.39 -38.41 -31.67
N LEU A 667 -6.64 -38.99 -32.85
CA LEU A 667 -7.87 -38.75 -33.61
C LEU A 667 -9.10 -39.23 -32.81
N LYS A 668 -9.03 -40.39 -32.16
CA LYS A 668 -10.11 -40.88 -31.30
C LYS A 668 -10.37 -39.91 -30.13
N ASN A 669 -9.33 -39.51 -29.41
CA ASN A 669 -9.46 -38.61 -28.26
C ASN A 669 -10.09 -37.30 -28.68
N MET A 670 -9.71 -36.76 -29.84
CA MET A 670 -10.27 -35.54 -30.36
C MET A 670 -11.74 -35.74 -30.79
N TRP A 671 -12.05 -36.83 -31.43
CA TRP A 671 -13.43 -37.16 -31.84
C TRP A 671 -14.36 -37.31 -30.62
N ASP A 672 -13.89 -38.06 -29.60
CA ASP A 672 -14.63 -38.25 -28.36
C ASP A 672 -14.86 -36.91 -27.65
N LEU A 673 -13.84 -36.03 -27.62
CA LEU A 673 -13.96 -34.66 -27.09
C LEU A 673 -15.03 -33.83 -27.82
N LEU A 674 -15.05 -33.86 -29.14
CA LEU A 674 -16.03 -33.18 -29.94
C LEU A 674 -17.43 -33.75 -29.70
N LYS A 675 -17.57 -35.07 -29.61
CA LYS A 675 -18.84 -35.79 -29.34
C LYS A 675 -19.39 -35.43 -27.95
N GLU A 676 -18.52 -35.41 -26.94
CA GLU A 676 -18.90 -34.96 -25.59
C GLU A 676 -19.41 -33.52 -25.59
N ASN A 677 -18.69 -32.59 -26.25
CA ASN A 677 -19.11 -31.21 -26.35
C ASN A 677 -20.46 -31.00 -27.06
N LEU A 678 -20.78 -31.81 -28.09
CA LEU A 678 -22.02 -31.76 -28.80
C LEU A 678 -23.22 -32.29 -27.98
N LEU A 679 -22.95 -33.14 -27.00
CA LEU A 679 -23.97 -33.79 -26.15
C LEU A 679 -24.12 -33.04 -24.80
N ALA A 680 -23.15 -32.30 -24.37
CA ALA A 680 -23.18 -31.62 -23.08
C ALA A 680 -24.26 -30.55 -22.98
N ALA A 681 -24.94 -30.52 -21.85
CA ALA A 681 -25.79 -29.38 -21.51
C ALA A 681 -24.95 -28.14 -21.26
N PRO A 682 -25.43 -26.92 -21.54
CA PRO A 682 -24.64 -25.72 -21.24
C PRO A 682 -24.25 -25.64 -19.77
N PRO A 683 -23.04 -25.18 -19.45
CA PRO A 683 -22.62 -25.05 -18.06
C PRO A 683 -23.48 -24.01 -17.34
N SER A 684 -23.77 -24.29 -16.08
CA SER A 684 -24.49 -23.43 -15.15
C SER A 684 -23.57 -23.02 -13.99
N LEU A 685 -24.03 -22.13 -13.11
CA LEU A 685 -23.30 -21.75 -11.90
C LEU A 685 -22.96 -22.97 -11.02
N LYS A 686 -23.76 -24.05 -11.09
CA LYS A 686 -23.53 -25.29 -10.33
C LYS A 686 -22.31 -26.08 -10.83
N ASP A 687 -21.96 -25.89 -12.09
CA ASP A 687 -20.87 -26.63 -12.74
C ASP A 687 -19.51 -25.95 -12.61
N LEU A 688 -19.50 -24.68 -12.12
CA LEU A 688 -18.25 -23.95 -11.89
C LEU A 688 -17.38 -24.65 -10.81
N PRO A 689 -16.05 -24.60 -10.94
CA PRO A 689 -15.12 -25.10 -9.92
C PRO A 689 -15.39 -24.49 -8.54
N ALA A 690 -15.08 -25.25 -7.48
CA ALA A 690 -15.31 -24.79 -6.10
C ALA A 690 -14.54 -23.50 -5.79
N GLU A 691 -13.36 -23.36 -6.37
CA GLU A 691 -12.49 -22.18 -6.24
C GLU A 691 -13.13 -20.92 -6.84
N VAL A 692 -13.76 -21.04 -8.01
CA VAL A 692 -14.49 -19.94 -8.65
C VAL A 692 -15.77 -19.64 -7.89
N LYS A 693 -16.52 -20.66 -7.47
CA LYS A 693 -17.76 -20.47 -6.68
C LYS A 693 -17.47 -19.68 -5.41
N ARG A 694 -16.48 -20.07 -4.64
CA ARG A 694 -16.12 -19.37 -3.39
C ARG A 694 -15.78 -17.90 -3.60
N ARG A 695 -15.21 -17.54 -4.76
CA ARG A 695 -14.83 -16.17 -5.08
C ARG A 695 -15.98 -15.28 -5.55
N PHE A 696 -17.02 -15.87 -6.15
CA PHE A 696 -18.07 -15.11 -6.83
C PHE A 696 -19.50 -15.46 -6.38
N VAL A 697 -19.66 -16.48 -5.55
CA VAL A 697 -20.99 -16.92 -5.07
C VAL A 697 -20.92 -17.10 -3.56
N SER A 698 -21.71 -16.30 -2.83
CA SER A 698 -21.79 -16.42 -1.37
C SER A 698 -22.53 -17.68 -0.93
N SER A 699 -22.38 -18.05 0.34
CA SER A 699 -23.14 -19.15 0.95
C SER A 699 -24.66 -18.92 0.94
N GLN A 700 -25.10 -17.66 0.82
CA GLN A 700 -26.50 -17.25 0.74
C GLN A 700 -27.02 -17.15 -0.70
N GLY A 701 -26.16 -17.38 -1.70
CA GLY A 701 -26.52 -17.30 -3.12
C GLY A 701 -26.36 -15.91 -3.76
N GLU A 702 -25.85 -14.93 -3.03
CA GLU A 702 -25.47 -13.63 -3.62
C GLU A 702 -24.30 -13.81 -4.59
N LEU A 703 -24.30 -13.04 -5.67
CA LEU A 703 -23.31 -13.07 -6.73
C LEU A 703 -22.45 -11.81 -6.68
N LEU A 704 -21.11 -11.94 -6.78
CA LEU A 704 -20.17 -10.84 -6.75
C LEU A 704 -19.77 -10.40 -8.16
N LEU A 705 -19.71 -9.08 -8.36
CA LEU A 705 -19.05 -8.43 -9.49
C LEU A 705 -17.81 -7.69 -8.97
N ARG A 706 -16.66 -8.00 -9.52
CA ARG A 706 -15.41 -7.25 -9.33
C ARG A 706 -15.21 -6.34 -10.53
N VAL A 707 -15.12 -5.05 -10.28
CA VAL A 707 -15.03 -4.00 -11.31
C VAL A 707 -13.65 -3.37 -11.25
N PHE A 708 -12.87 -3.56 -12.29
CA PHE A 708 -11.49 -3.06 -12.35
C PHE A 708 -11.45 -1.70 -13.07
N PRO A 709 -10.70 -0.75 -12.51
CA PRO A 709 -10.59 0.59 -13.09
C PRO A 709 -9.72 0.59 -14.36
N SER A 710 -10.09 1.45 -15.33
CA SER A 710 -9.25 1.76 -16.51
C SER A 710 -8.25 2.89 -16.24
N LEU A 711 -8.47 3.64 -15.15
CA LEU A 711 -7.70 4.82 -14.76
C LEU A 711 -6.83 4.49 -13.54
N ASP A 712 -5.82 5.30 -13.32
CA ASP A 712 -5.02 5.21 -12.09
C ASP A 712 -5.82 5.73 -10.90
N ILE A 713 -6.41 4.81 -10.12
CA ILE A 713 -7.23 5.12 -8.94
C ILE A 713 -6.41 5.59 -7.73
N TRP A 714 -5.11 5.55 -7.77
CA TRP A 714 -4.28 6.11 -6.73
C TRP A 714 -4.25 7.65 -6.80
N GLU A 715 -4.60 8.22 -7.94
CA GLU A 715 -4.81 9.66 -8.12
C GLU A 715 -6.24 10.08 -7.76
N GLN A 716 -6.40 11.26 -7.16
CA GLN A 716 -7.67 11.69 -6.59
C GLN A 716 -8.81 11.86 -7.61
N GLU A 717 -8.54 12.54 -8.73
CA GLU A 717 -9.58 12.85 -9.72
C GLU A 717 -10.07 11.57 -10.46
N PRO A 718 -9.19 10.67 -10.91
CA PRO A 718 -9.59 9.36 -11.45
C PRO A 718 -10.36 8.51 -10.45
N LEU A 719 -9.91 8.45 -9.19
CA LEU A 719 -10.59 7.73 -8.13
C LEU A 719 -12.02 8.24 -7.91
N GLU A 720 -12.20 9.56 -7.82
CA GLU A 720 -13.52 10.17 -7.62
C GLU A 720 -14.47 9.89 -8.79
N LYS A 721 -13.97 9.93 -10.03
CA LYS A 721 -14.75 9.60 -11.23
C LYS A 721 -15.18 8.13 -11.18
N PHE A 722 -14.25 7.21 -10.93
CA PHE A 722 -14.53 5.79 -10.87
C PHE A 722 -15.56 5.44 -9.79
N VAL A 723 -15.39 5.97 -8.58
CA VAL A 723 -16.35 5.74 -7.48
C VAL A 723 -17.72 6.31 -7.78
N ARG A 724 -17.80 7.48 -8.42
CA ARG A 724 -19.07 8.08 -8.86
C ARG A 724 -19.77 7.19 -9.88
N ASP A 725 -19.05 6.68 -10.85
CA ASP A 725 -19.56 5.79 -11.89
C ASP A 725 -20.04 4.47 -11.28
N LEU A 726 -19.29 3.84 -10.38
CA LEU A 726 -19.73 2.65 -9.65
C LEU A 726 -21.05 2.88 -8.90
N LYS A 727 -21.13 3.98 -8.13
CA LYS A 727 -22.33 4.32 -7.34
C LYS A 727 -23.52 4.74 -8.19
N SER A 728 -23.31 5.11 -9.45
CA SER A 728 -24.42 5.36 -10.40
C SER A 728 -25.12 4.07 -10.82
N VAL A 729 -24.39 2.93 -10.82
CA VAL A 729 -24.96 1.62 -11.13
C VAL A 729 -25.52 0.95 -9.88
N ASP A 730 -24.79 1.04 -8.76
CA ASP A 730 -25.21 0.50 -7.48
C ASP A 730 -24.77 1.44 -6.34
N PRO A 731 -25.72 2.10 -5.64
CA PRO A 731 -25.40 2.97 -4.51
C PRO A 731 -24.71 2.25 -3.34
N GLU A 732 -24.88 0.92 -3.23
CA GLU A 732 -24.27 0.08 -2.20
C GLU A 732 -22.91 -0.52 -2.63
N ALA A 733 -22.35 -0.07 -3.76
CA ALA A 733 -21.03 -0.48 -4.21
C ALA A 733 -19.96 -0.19 -3.15
N VAL A 734 -19.09 -1.16 -2.91
CA VAL A 734 -17.96 -1.10 -1.97
C VAL A 734 -16.65 -1.53 -2.67
N GLY A 735 -15.66 -1.97 -1.93
CA GLY A 735 -14.33 -2.37 -2.42
C GLY A 735 -13.27 -1.31 -2.19
N ASP A 736 -12.01 -1.66 -2.45
CA ASP A 736 -10.85 -0.83 -2.11
C ASP A 736 -10.92 0.60 -2.64
N PRO A 737 -11.33 0.87 -3.90
CA PRO A 737 -11.43 2.24 -4.40
C PRO A 737 -12.47 3.08 -3.64
N VAL A 738 -13.61 2.48 -3.27
CA VAL A 738 -14.67 3.18 -2.54
C VAL A 738 -14.23 3.48 -1.12
N LEU A 739 -13.57 2.51 -0.46
CA LEU A 739 -13.00 2.68 0.88
C LEU A 739 -11.88 3.73 0.87
N LEU A 740 -10.98 3.69 -0.12
CA LEU A 740 -9.90 4.67 -0.28
C LEU A 740 -10.43 6.09 -0.49
N HIS A 741 -11.44 6.25 -1.35
CA HIS A 741 -12.08 7.55 -1.57
C HIS A 741 -12.71 8.09 -0.28
N HIS A 742 -13.44 7.25 0.44
CA HIS A 742 -14.06 7.61 1.71
C HIS A 742 -13.02 7.95 2.78
N PHE A 743 -11.96 7.13 2.90
CA PHE A 743 -10.81 7.37 3.77
C PHE A 743 -10.17 8.74 3.50
N ASN A 744 -9.87 9.05 2.24
CA ASN A 744 -9.24 10.29 1.84
C ASN A 744 -10.09 11.53 2.21
N LEU A 745 -11.40 11.47 1.96
CA LEU A 745 -12.33 12.55 2.33
C LEU A 745 -12.47 12.70 3.84
N ALA A 746 -12.67 11.58 4.55
CA ALA A 746 -12.81 11.58 6.01
C ALA A 746 -11.52 12.11 6.67
N PHE A 747 -10.36 11.68 6.21
CA PHE A 747 -9.07 12.13 6.72
C PHE A 747 -8.85 13.64 6.52
N ARG A 748 -9.03 14.14 5.29
CA ARG A 748 -8.90 15.57 4.98
C ARG A 748 -9.82 16.43 5.84
N ASN A 749 -11.10 16.03 5.93
CA ASN A 749 -12.07 16.74 6.73
C ASN A 749 -11.73 16.69 8.23
N ALA A 750 -11.31 15.54 8.74
CA ALA A 750 -10.88 15.37 10.12
C ALA A 750 -9.72 16.31 10.47
N CYS A 751 -8.70 16.41 9.60
CA CYS A 751 -7.55 17.30 9.82
C CYS A 751 -7.94 18.79 9.84
N LEU A 752 -8.80 19.21 8.92
CA LEU A 752 -9.28 20.60 8.88
C LEU A 752 -10.14 20.94 10.11
N TRP A 753 -11.05 20.07 10.49
CA TRP A 753 -11.85 20.23 11.70
C TRP A 753 -11.00 20.23 12.97
N ALA A 754 -10.02 19.33 13.06
CA ALA A 754 -9.08 19.27 14.20
C ALA A 754 -8.29 20.57 14.34
N ALA A 755 -7.73 21.08 13.24
CA ALA A 755 -6.97 22.33 13.27
C ALA A 755 -7.84 23.52 13.69
N GLY A 756 -9.06 23.63 13.17
CA GLY A 756 -10.02 24.66 13.55
C GLY A 756 -10.42 24.58 15.02
N LEU A 757 -10.82 23.37 15.49
CA LEU A 757 -11.18 23.15 16.89
C LEU A 757 -10.00 23.39 17.83
N ALA A 758 -8.78 22.97 17.45
CA ALA A 758 -7.58 23.21 18.24
C ALA A 758 -7.32 24.71 18.40
N LEU A 759 -7.41 25.47 17.31
CA LEU A 759 -7.23 26.93 17.35
C LEU A 759 -8.26 27.60 18.26
N VAL A 760 -9.53 27.18 18.19
CA VAL A 760 -10.61 27.70 19.06
C VAL A 760 -10.34 27.32 20.52
N ALA A 761 -10.03 26.05 20.81
CA ALA A 761 -9.77 25.55 22.16
C ALA A 761 -8.58 26.28 22.81
N ILE A 762 -7.50 26.45 22.08
CA ILE A 762 -6.31 27.14 22.52
C ILE A 762 -6.59 28.63 22.73
N SER A 763 -7.29 29.28 21.80
CA SER A 763 -7.66 30.72 21.92
C SER A 763 -8.54 30.94 23.15
N ALA A 764 -9.51 30.08 23.39
CA ALA A 764 -10.36 30.11 24.59
C ALA A 764 -9.52 29.90 25.87
N MET A 765 -8.63 28.91 25.88
CA MET A 765 -7.73 28.68 27.03
C MET A 765 -6.81 29.87 27.29
N LEU A 766 -6.20 30.46 26.24
CA LEU A 766 -5.34 31.64 26.38
C LEU A 766 -6.15 32.86 26.87
N LEU A 767 -7.39 33.01 26.41
CA LEU A 767 -8.28 34.12 26.86
C LEU A 767 -8.64 33.96 28.35
N LEU A 768 -8.92 32.72 28.79
CA LEU A 768 -9.15 32.42 30.20
C LEU A 768 -7.87 32.64 31.02
N LEU A 769 -6.73 32.31 30.50
CA LEU A 769 -5.43 32.46 31.14
C LEU A 769 -5.03 33.93 31.29
N PHE A 770 -5.01 34.66 30.18
CA PHE A 770 -4.55 36.07 30.17
C PHE A 770 -5.64 37.06 30.53
N ARG A 771 -6.93 36.71 30.44
CA ARG A 771 -8.09 37.57 30.60
C ARG A 771 -7.95 38.86 29.78
N SER A 772 -7.32 38.81 28.66
CA SER A 772 -7.02 39.92 27.78
C SER A 772 -6.89 39.44 26.34
N LEU A 773 -7.76 39.96 25.46
CA LEU A 773 -7.72 39.63 24.03
C LEU A 773 -6.39 40.08 23.40
N LYS A 774 -5.85 41.23 23.80
CA LYS A 774 -4.56 41.75 23.30
C LYS A 774 -3.42 40.76 23.59
N LEU A 775 -3.34 40.24 24.83
CA LEU A 775 -2.30 39.27 25.21
C LEU A 775 -2.50 37.89 24.55
N THR A 776 -3.75 37.50 24.38
CA THR A 776 -4.08 36.29 23.64
C THR A 776 -3.60 36.37 22.19
N LEU A 777 -3.90 37.45 21.49
CA LEU A 777 -3.44 37.68 20.12
C LEU A 777 -1.91 37.73 20.01
N LEU A 778 -1.23 38.32 21.01
CA LEU A 778 0.23 38.34 21.06
C LEU A 778 0.83 36.94 21.30
N ALA A 779 0.18 36.13 22.12
CA ALA A 779 0.62 34.72 22.32
C ALA A 779 0.51 33.91 21.04
N LEU A 780 -0.54 34.13 20.24
CA LEU A 780 -0.77 33.47 18.95
C LEU A 780 0.07 34.05 17.81
N LEU A 781 0.65 35.24 17.97
CA LEU A 781 1.37 35.93 16.90
C LEU A 781 2.54 35.10 16.31
N PRO A 782 3.45 34.50 17.12
CA PRO A 782 4.54 33.69 16.58
C PRO A 782 4.03 32.48 15.78
N LEU A 783 2.94 31.88 16.23
CA LEU A 783 2.29 30.76 15.55
C LEU A 783 1.81 31.18 14.16
N PHE A 784 1.00 32.24 14.04
CA PHE A 784 0.46 32.64 12.74
C PHE A 784 1.55 33.10 11.78
N VAL A 785 2.54 33.85 12.28
CA VAL A 785 3.67 34.30 11.47
C VAL A 785 4.51 33.11 11.01
N GLY A 786 4.86 32.19 11.92
CA GLY A 786 5.65 31.00 11.62
C GLY A 786 4.94 30.08 10.64
N THR A 787 3.63 29.83 10.83
CA THR A 787 2.82 29.03 9.89
C THR A 787 2.78 29.68 8.50
N GLY A 788 2.58 31.00 8.41
CA GLY A 788 2.61 31.71 7.14
C GLY A 788 3.95 31.59 6.42
N TRP A 789 5.06 31.68 7.15
CA TRP A 789 6.39 31.47 6.58
C TRP A 789 6.62 30.03 6.12
N THR A 790 6.09 29.06 6.86
CA THR A 790 6.16 27.64 6.48
C THR A 790 5.39 27.39 5.18
N LEU A 791 4.20 27.95 5.01
CA LEU A 791 3.42 27.84 3.78
C LEU A 791 4.13 28.45 2.56
N ASN A 792 4.85 29.58 2.74
CA ASN A 792 5.67 30.16 1.69
C ASN A 792 6.81 29.20 1.27
N ILE A 793 7.44 28.54 2.25
CA ILE A 793 8.52 27.56 1.97
C ILE A 793 7.95 26.33 1.29
N MET A 794 6.77 25.85 1.69
CA MET A 794 6.10 24.73 1.01
C MET A 794 5.82 25.06 -0.45
N TRP A 795 5.27 26.23 -0.74
CA TRP A 795 5.03 26.70 -2.10
C TRP A 795 6.33 26.82 -2.91
N LEU A 796 7.39 27.40 -2.31
CA LEU A 796 8.69 27.57 -2.97
C LEU A 796 9.36 26.24 -3.32
N LEU A 797 9.18 25.21 -2.48
CA LEU A 797 9.78 23.88 -2.64
C LEU A 797 8.84 22.89 -3.33
N ASP A 798 7.65 23.32 -3.77
CA ASP A 798 6.59 22.50 -4.36
C ASP A 798 6.26 21.26 -3.49
N LEU A 799 6.16 21.48 -2.18
CA LEU A 799 5.84 20.44 -1.22
C LEU A 799 4.32 20.35 -1.02
N PRO A 800 3.65 19.26 -1.46
CA PRO A 800 2.23 19.09 -1.24
C PRO A 800 1.94 18.69 0.21
N PHE A 801 0.74 19.02 0.69
CA PHE A 801 0.20 18.32 1.85
C PHE A 801 -0.10 16.87 1.50
N ASN A 802 0.11 15.97 2.44
CA ASN A 802 -0.23 14.55 2.30
C ASN A 802 -0.78 13.99 3.63
N GLN A 803 -1.20 12.75 3.61
CA GLN A 803 -1.81 12.10 4.77
C GLN A 803 -0.88 12.05 6.01
N ALA A 804 0.42 12.04 5.84
CA ALA A 804 1.35 12.03 6.96
C ALA A 804 1.69 13.45 7.44
N ASN A 805 2.04 14.37 6.52
CA ASN A 805 2.56 15.68 6.91
C ASN A 805 1.48 16.67 7.34
N VAL A 806 0.19 16.43 7.04
CA VAL A 806 -0.91 17.27 7.54
C VAL A 806 -1.01 17.24 9.07
N LEU A 807 -0.47 16.21 9.72
CA LEU A 807 -0.30 16.13 11.18
C LEU A 807 0.57 17.26 11.75
N PHE A 808 1.34 17.91 10.90
CA PHE A 808 2.05 19.14 11.25
C PHE A 808 1.14 20.23 11.79
N LEU A 809 -0.11 20.36 11.32
CA LEU A 809 -1.02 21.43 11.74
C LEU A 809 -1.28 21.44 13.26
N PRO A 810 -1.79 20.40 13.90
CA PRO A 810 -1.95 20.38 15.36
C PRO A 810 -0.60 20.46 16.10
N LEU A 811 0.46 19.96 15.51
CA LEU A 811 1.80 19.93 16.09
C LEU A 811 2.38 21.35 16.21
N ILE A 812 2.36 22.11 15.12
CA ILE A 812 2.85 23.51 15.12
C ILE A 812 1.98 24.41 15.99
N LEU A 813 0.67 24.11 16.13
CA LEU A 813 -0.22 24.81 17.05
C LEU A 813 0.27 24.66 18.50
N GLY A 814 0.67 23.45 18.93
CA GLY A 814 1.20 23.18 20.26
C GLY A 814 2.50 23.93 20.52
N GLU A 815 3.50 23.74 19.66
CA GLU A 815 4.84 24.33 19.80
C GLU A 815 4.82 25.87 19.69
N GLY A 816 4.13 26.40 18.68
CA GLY A 816 4.11 27.84 18.43
C GLY A 816 3.50 28.66 19.55
N ILE A 817 2.58 28.08 20.28
CA ILE A 817 1.95 28.72 21.44
C ILE A 817 2.83 28.65 22.67
N GLU A 818 3.56 27.58 22.87
CA GLU A 818 4.45 27.37 24.01
C GLU A 818 5.45 28.53 24.12
N PHE A 819 6.13 28.86 23.04
CA PHE A 819 7.11 29.95 23.04
C PHE A 819 6.46 31.31 23.33
N GLY A 820 5.27 31.55 22.75
CA GLY A 820 4.46 32.75 23.02
C GLY A 820 4.08 32.89 24.49
N ILE A 821 3.59 31.79 25.10
CA ILE A 821 3.19 31.75 26.51
C ILE A 821 4.42 32.03 27.40
N ILE A 822 5.52 31.34 27.21
CA ILE A 822 6.72 31.44 28.05
C ILE A 822 7.27 32.87 28.00
N ILE A 823 7.36 33.48 26.83
CA ILE A 823 7.83 34.88 26.67
C ILE A 823 6.88 35.84 27.35
N LEU A 824 5.55 35.72 27.14
CA LEU A 824 4.56 36.62 27.69
C LEU A 824 4.36 36.50 29.21
N VAL A 825 4.35 35.26 29.73
CA VAL A 825 4.23 35.02 31.16
C VAL A 825 5.41 35.68 31.87
N ARG A 826 6.61 35.50 31.34
CA ARG A 826 7.81 36.12 31.91
C ARG A 826 7.79 37.67 31.79
N TRP A 827 7.43 38.18 30.61
CA TRP A 827 7.32 39.65 30.36
C TRP A 827 6.33 40.30 31.33
N ARG A 828 5.28 39.56 31.71
CA ARG A 828 4.25 40.03 32.64
C ARG A 828 4.65 39.97 34.10
N MET A 829 5.37 38.92 34.50
CA MET A 829 5.74 38.65 35.90
C MET A 829 6.92 39.47 36.40
N GLU A 830 7.81 39.94 35.53
CA GLU A 830 9.05 40.62 35.94
C GLU A 830 9.17 42.01 35.33
N GLU A 831 9.29 43.04 36.17
CA GLU A 831 9.50 44.44 35.71
C GLU A 831 10.82 44.58 34.93
N SER A 832 11.88 43.88 35.34
CA SER A 832 13.15 43.80 34.60
C SER A 832 13.01 43.18 33.22
N ALA A 833 12.09 42.23 33.05
CA ALA A 833 11.79 41.58 31.75
C ALA A 833 11.00 42.52 30.82
N ARG A 834 10.15 43.42 31.38
CA ARG A 834 9.43 44.43 30.59
C ARG A 834 10.41 45.43 29.99
N ALA A 835 11.36 45.97 30.75
CA ALA A 835 12.33 46.95 30.26
C ALA A 835 13.25 46.40 29.15
N ILE A 836 13.51 45.07 29.13
CA ILE A 836 14.41 44.42 28.20
C ILE A 836 13.63 43.69 27.06
N ALA A 837 12.30 43.57 27.11
CA ALA A 837 11.36 42.82 26.27
C ALA A 837 11.65 41.31 26.18
N LEU A 838 12.91 40.88 26.13
CA LEU A 838 13.30 39.47 26.10
C LEU A 838 14.62 39.25 26.88
N PRO A 839 14.58 38.75 28.12
CA PRO A 839 15.79 38.41 28.90
C PRO A 839 16.60 37.32 28.22
N ALA A 840 17.94 37.42 28.35
CA ALA A 840 18.88 36.49 27.70
C ALA A 840 18.64 35.02 28.08
N SER A 841 18.25 34.72 29.31
CA SER A 841 17.92 33.36 29.78
C SER A 841 16.66 32.82 29.10
N THR A 842 15.63 33.65 28.91
CA THR A 842 14.42 33.25 28.19
C THR A 842 14.70 33.05 26.71
N ALA A 843 15.47 33.96 26.08
CA ALA A 843 15.88 33.81 24.69
C ALA A 843 16.72 32.51 24.48
N LYS A 844 17.66 32.24 25.42
CA LYS A 844 18.45 31.01 25.42
C LYS A 844 17.56 29.78 25.58
N GLY A 845 16.62 29.81 26.51
CA GLY A 845 15.68 28.70 26.74
C GLY A 845 14.81 28.41 25.54
N VAL A 846 14.16 29.43 24.95
CA VAL A 846 13.31 29.31 23.76
C VAL A 846 14.12 28.84 22.53
N ALA A 847 15.34 29.39 22.34
CA ALA A 847 16.20 28.96 21.24
C ALA A 847 16.66 27.50 21.37
N LEU A 848 17.01 27.09 22.60
CA LEU A 848 17.45 25.71 22.85
C LEU A 848 16.29 24.75 22.74
N ALA A 849 15.12 25.08 23.28
CA ALA A 849 13.89 24.32 23.15
C ALA A 849 13.54 24.09 21.67
N ALA A 850 13.40 25.16 20.88
CA ALA A 850 13.10 25.04 19.48
C ALA A 850 14.15 24.24 18.67
N LEU A 851 15.45 24.37 19.01
CA LEU A 851 16.50 23.58 18.35
C LEU A 851 16.44 22.10 18.72
N THR A 852 16.09 21.75 19.97
CA THR A 852 15.89 20.35 20.37
C THR A 852 14.67 19.76 19.70
N THR A 853 13.56 20.50 19.60
CA THR A 853 12.35 20.11 18.90
C THR A 853 12.59 19.95 17.40
N THR A 854 13.29 20.91 16.78
CA THR A 854 13.73 20.84 15.38
C THR A 854 14.57 19.58 15.12
N LEU A 855 15.44 19.19 16.05
CA LEU A 855 16.27 18.01 15.95
C LEU A 855 15.43 16.72 16.12
N GLY A 856 14.45 16.77 17.02
CA GLY A 856 13.47 15.71 17.20
C GLY A 856 12.70 15.42 15.90
N PHE A 857 12.14 16.44 15.30
CA PHE A 857 11.42 16.33 14.03
C PHE A 857 12.34 16.01 12.86
N GLY A 858 13.53 16.63 12.82
CA GLY A 858 14.55 16.38 11.80
C GLY A 858 15.04 14.93 11.77
N SER A 859 15.00 14.21 12.91
CA SER A 859 15.33 12.80 12.96
C SER A 859 14.39 11.92 12.11
N LEU A 860 13.13 12.35 11.92
CA LEU A 860 12.17 11.67 11.05
C LEU A 860 12.54 11.76 9.57
N MET A 861 13.38 12.73 9.18
CA MET A 861 13.86 12.88 7.79
C MET A 861 14.83 11.77 7.34
N ILE A 862 15.22 10.88 8.24
CA ILE A 862 16.07 9.72 7.90
C ILE A 862 15.20 8.57 7.38
N SER A 863 13.90 8.64 7.60
CA SER A 863 12.97 7.59 7.18
C SER A 863 12.95 7.38 5.67
N GLY A 864 13.00 6.12 5.25
CA GLY A 864 12.73 5.71 3.88
C GLY A 864 11.26 5.86 3.49
N HIS A 865 10.35 5.92 4.46
CA HIS A 865 8.93 6.19 4.25
C HIS A 865 8.73 7.68 3.98
N ARG A 866 8.38 8.04 2.73
CA ARG A 866 8.28 9.44 2.28
C ARG A 866 7.29 10.27 3.07
N GLY A 867 6.21 9.66 3.55
CA GLY A 867 5.24 10.33 4.42
C GLY A 867 5.88 10.79 5.73
N VAL A 868 6.61 9.91 6.43
CA VAL A 868 7.33 10.23 7.68
C VAL A 868 8.44 11.25 7.43
N PHE A 869 9.17 11.12 6.31
CA PHE A 869 10.17 12.10 5.88
C PHE A 869 9.54 13.49 5.69
N SER A 870 8.43 13.57 4.96
CA SER A 870 7.74 14.85 4.67
C SER A 870 7.18 15.50 5.93
N LEU A 871 6.67 14.71 6.88
CA LEU A 871 6.25 15.19 8.20
C LEU A 871 7.45 15.78 8.96
N GLY A 872 8.57 15.05 9.01
CA GLY A 872 9.80 15.51 9.65
C GLY A 872 10.33 16.82 9.05
N LEU A 873 10.33 16.91 7.71
CA LEU A 873 10.77 18.10 6.99
C LEU A 873 9.85 19.29 7.30
N LEU A 874 8.55 19.12 7.19
CA LEU A 874 7.59 20.20 7.41
C LEU A 874 7.58 20.67 8.88
N ALA A 875 7.65 19.73 9.82
CA ALA A 875 7.76 20.05 11.24
C ALA A 875 9.08 20.78 11.57
N THR A 876 10.19 20.39 10.96
CA THR A 876 11.49 21.06 11.10
C THR A 876 11.45 22.50 10.58
N VAL A 877 10.93 22.70 9.37
CA VAL A 877 10.78 24.04 8.76
C VAL A 877 9.83 24.90 9.58
N GLY A 878 8.74 24.31 10.06
CA GLY A 878 7.74 24.97 10.89
C GLY A 878 8.30 25.45 12.23
N SER A 879 8.98 24.54 12.94
CA SER A 879 9.65 24.83 14.22
C SER A 879 10.65 25.97 14.09
N LEU A 880 11.51 25.95 13.07
CA LEU A 880 12.47 27.02 12.79
C LEU A 880 11.77 28.34 12.44
N SER A 881 10.68 28.31 11.68
CA SER A 881 9.90 29.49 11.32
C SER A 881 9.27 30.14 12.55
N VAL A 882 8.68 29.31 13.43
CA VAL A 882 8.09 29.76 14.69
C VAL A 882 9.16 30.28 15.65
N LEU A 883 10.33 29.62 15.75
CA LEU A 883 11.47 30.12 16.52
C LEU A 883 11.86 31.53 16.08
N LEU A 884 12.06 31.69 14.78
CA LEU A 884 12.46 33.00 14.23
C LEU A 884 11.39 34.08 14.49
N ALA A 885 10.10 33.74 14.35
CA ALA A 885 8.99 34.62 14.66
C ALA A 885 8.94 34.98 16.17
N SER A 886 9.15 33.99 17.04
CA SER A 886 9.14 34.16 18.50
C SER A 886 10.30 35.01 19.01
N LEU A 887 11.48 34.91 18.41
CA LEU A 887 12.65 35.66 18.80
C LEU A 887 12.77 37.03 18.10
N SER A 888 12.03 37.28 17.01
CA SER A 888 12.10 38.54 16.26
C SER A 888 10.81 39.35 16.29
N VAL A 889 9.71 38.77 15.81
CA VAL A 889 8.45 39.49 15.61
C VAL A 889 7.75 39.78 16.94
N LEU A 890 7.63 38.79 17.82
CA LEU A 890 6.96 38.96 19.11
C LEU A 890 7.68 40.01 19.99
N PRO A 891 9.01 39.99 20.20
CA PRO A 891 9.69 41.08 20.94
C PRO A 891 9.54 42.45 20.28
N ALA A 892 9.52 42.51 18.96
CA ALA A 892 9.28 43.78 18.26
C ALA A 892 7.89 44.39 18.60
N PHE A 893 6.84 43.53 18.61
CA PHE A 893 5.50 43.96 19.01
C PHE A 893 5.42 44.38 20.48
N LEU A 894 6.04 43.59 21.38
CA LEU A 894 6.09 43.92 22.82
C LEU A 894 6.73 45.32 23.05
N ARG A 895 7.80 45.64 22.31
CA ARG A 895 8.43 46.92 22.39
C ARG A 895 7.62 48.11 21.81
N LEU A 896 6.87 47.86 20.74
CA LEU A 896 5.97 48.85 20.18
C LEU A 896 4.82 49.20 21.16
N LEU A 897 4.31 48.17 21.86
CA LEU A 897 3.26 48.38 22.89
C LEU A 897 3.79 49.10 24.12
N GLU A 898 5.03 48.84 24.56
CA GLU A 898 5.63 49.52 25.71
C GLU A 898 5.79 51.03 25.47
N LYS A 899 6.15 51.41 24.23
CA LYS A 899 6.22 52.85 23.85
C LYS A 899 4.85 53.54 23.84
N SER A 900 3.75 52.80 23.71
CA SER A 900 2.41 53.35 23.54
C SER A 900 1.62 53.52 24.87
N HIS A 901 1.94 52.76 25.92
CA HIS A 901 1.13 52.72 27.15
C HIS A 901 1.96 52.66 28.44
N LYS A 902 1.77 53.68 29.29
CA LYS A 902 2.12 53.66 30.73
C LYS A 902 0.99 53.11 31.61
N GLU A 903 0.15 52.21 31.12
CA GLU A 903 -0.97 51.70 31.92
C GLU A 903 -0.58 50.52 32.82
N THR A 904 -1.08 50.56 34.05
CA THR A 904 -1.01 49.47 35.04
C THR A 904 -1.76 48.24 34.57
N VAL A 905 -1.05 47.21 34.23
CA VAL A 905 -1.62 45.92 33.86
C VAL A 905 -2.12 45.20 35.11
N PRO A 906 -3.37 44.71 35.19
CA PRO A 906 -3.93 44.11 36.41
C PRO A 906 -3.12 42.87 36.83
N ALA A 907 -3.01 42.68 38.15
CA ALA A 907 -2.25 41.57 38.77
C ALA A 907 -2.80 40.20 38.31
N PHE A 908 -1.93 39.26 38.14
CA PHE A 908 -2.25 37.96 37.60
C PHE A 908 -2.72 36.97 38.71
N PRO A 909 -3.81 36.19 38.55
CA PRO A 909 -4.30 35.28 39.56
C PRO A 909 -3.47 33.96 39.68
N LEU A 910 -2.37 33.90 38.95
CA LEU A 910 -1.49 32.73 38.80
C LEU A 910 -0.95 32.10 40.10
N PRO A 911 -0.47 32.90 41.09
CA PRO A 911 0.06 32.31 42.31
C PRO A 911 -0.96 31.44 43.07
N GLN A 912 -2.26 31.80 42.99
CA GLN A 912 -3.32 31.09 43.72
C GLN A 912 -3.71 29.75 43.06
N VAL A 913 -3.77 29.67 41.72
CA VAL A 913 -4.11 28.42 41.00
C VAL A 913 -2.99 27.42 41.09
N VAL A 914 -1.76 27.85 40.86
CA VAL A 914 -0.57 26.98 41.00
C VAL A 914 -0.39 26.56 42.44
N GLY A 915 -0.59 27.45 43.39
CA GLY A 915 -0.60 27.14 44.85
C GLY A 915 -1.67 26.09 45.20
N ARG A 916 -2.88 26.16 44.65
CA ARG A 916 -3.93 25.15 44.84
C ARG A 916 -3.58 23.81 44.22
N LEU A 917 -3.08 23.78 42.98
CA LEU A 917 -2.61 22.57 42.31
C LEU A 917 -1.45 21.91 43.04
N LEU A 918 -0.47 22.68 43.49
CA LEU A 918 0.64 22.19 44.31
C LEU A 918 0.18 21.72 45.72
N ASN A 919 -0.81 22.37 46.31
CA ASN A 919 -1.43 21.90 47.54
C ASN A 919 -2.25 20.61 47.34
N GLN A 920 -2.93 20.44 46.23
CA GLN A 920 -3.61 19.21 45.88
C GLN A 920 -2.60 18.08 45.63
N LEU A 921 -1.47 18.35 44.97
CA LEU A 921 -0.35 17.42 44.84
C LEU A 921 0.27 17.05 46.20
N ASN A 922 0.46 18.00 47.10
CA ASN A 922 0.89 17.75 48.48
C ASN A 922 -0.09 16.85 49.25
N HIS A 923 -1.41 17.04 49.03
CA HIS A 923 -2.46 16.23 49.65
C HIS A 923 -2.53 14.82 49.07
N LEU A 924 -2.41 14.68 47.76
CA LEU A 924 -2.38 13.39 47.03
C LEU A 924 -1.12 12.56 47.38
N LEU A 925 0.01 13.23 47.59
CA LEU A 925 1.26 12.57 47.98
C LEU A 925 1.38 12.32 49.50
N GLY A 926 0.31 12.62 50.27
CA GLY A 926 0.25 12.35 51.70
C GLY A 926 1.18 13.23 52.55
N TRP A 927 1.64 14.35 52.02
CA TRP A 927 2.58 15.24 52.71
C TRP A 927 1.81 16.19 53.64
N LYS A 928 1.41 15.66 54.80
CA LYS A 928 0.87 16.51 55.89
C LYS A 928 1.97 17.42 56.41
N GLU A 929 1.63 18.70 56.61
CA GLU A 929 2.44 19.68 57.33
C GLU A 929 2.81 19.09 58.71
N ALA A 930 4.06 18.73 58.89
CA ALA A 930 4.60 18.59 60.25
C ALA A 930 4.85 19.99 60.79
N ARG A 931 4.00 20.43 61.71
CA ARG A 931 4.21 21.63 62.53
C ARG A 931 5.51 21.57 63.28
#